data_0029cf9ba132db187164f11e1f072c2d
#
_entry.id   0029cf9ba132db187164f11e1f072c2d
#
_cell.length_a   1.000
_cell.length_b   1.000
_cell.length_c   1.000
_cell.angle_alpha   90.00
_cell.angle_beta   90.00
_cell.angle_gamma   90.00
#
_symmetry.space_group_name_H-M   'P 1'
#
loop_
_entity.id
_entity.type
_entity.pdbx_description
1 polymer ?
#
loop_
_entity_poly.entity_id
_entity_poly.type
_entity_poly.pdbx_seq_one_letter_code
_entity_poly.pdbx_strand_id
1 'polypeptide(L)'
;MKLLYGTLPALGTLLLATLFWLTPTTLRLDVGALTDSVYLQNFHDREYRPLYPEETYRWSGTQSAFRLPAVSAPAIVQLRLAGAGEGTPVHIATPTELLARFEVAPDIPRVYQMLWHGPVPADGTLRLQVEASPDQLPNEERELGLLVDDLLLQQYGMSLPPLIPLTAMALVATFVGLLLRLVGLPRLAATLTATGIGAALALGWGLVRLPVAPFLVRLAGLALLAWAIVGLARLLAPPRRTDGRLVVRRADLGIYLGLAWWAMPLFQLILTFDGARVEFPLPITQWIGVGLGVIILLALALRYDAVRQVIPLAPRTLLLGALTLAAFAHMVYFVWYAYQRGGPDFWIQFASTQDFIREGEPLYSLASIEENHFGYVFKWPPFIAMLLRPFVDMYRWDVLMGYRLINTTLLAVAALLLLLQTRTWTLAACIVIIFSFRPATDAIAFGQVDAAILCGLVVTLLALRRGWDDLAGAIVALLALLKIFPILLFGLFLIQRRWRAFRGGLLAGLLYAVAGITALGWQVHALYFFQVLPRISGGTAWIENQTFNGFLSRLFTAQIASDKFEHPVVTLATYAFFALTLGVALLLALPLHRRHPDGNTEPVSADQSPSTRLDQTRSPLPLQFSLFILLMVLAVPTAWMHYHTLAILPLAMLLLHSDDEVPLGWIVLLAAAYALLAYGNQWSFFRGTVTGGFDVLGYSYKFYGLLLLYGLMVFRLWTVYRPAWLTTDERPGRLRDLRFEHGK
;
A
#
# COMPACT_ATOMS: atom_id res chain seq x y z
N MET A 1 -30.96 -26.67 -3.97
CA MET A 1 -30.79 -25.27 -3.53
C MET A 1 -29.39 -24.92 -2.97
N LYS A 2 -28.69 -25.75 -2.15
CA LYS A 2 -27.36 -25.37 -1.58
C LYS A 2 -26.26 -25.24 -2.65
N LEU A 3 -26.24 -26.08 -3.68
CA LEU A 3 -25.34 -26.02 -4.81
C LEU A 3 -25.60 -24.81 -5.74
N LEU A 4 -26.88 -24.51 -6.00
CA LEU A 4 -27.28 -23.41 -6.88
C LEU A 4 -26.73 -22.05 -6.43
N TYR A 5 -26.75 -21.72 -5.12
CA TYR A 5 -26.22 -20.46 -4.62
C TYR A 5 -24.69 -20.34 -4.72
N GLY A 6 -23.98 -21.47 -4.87
CA GLY A 6 -22.52 -21.47 -5.06
C GLY A 6 -22.11 -21.29 -6.53
N THR A 7 -22.94 -21.75 -7.46
CA THR A 7 -22.64 -21.72 -8.90
C THR A 7 -23.26 -20.53 -9.64
N LEU A 8 -24.33 -19.93 -9.11
CA LEU A 8 -25.01 -18.80 -9.73
C LEU A 8 -24.08 -17.61 -10.08
N PRO A 9 -23.17 -17.16 -9.19
CA PRO A 9 -22.25 -16.07 -9.54
C PRO A 9 -21.36 -16.42 -10.73
N ALA A 10 -20.82 -17.64 -10.76
CA ALA A 10 -20.00 -18.10 -11.86
C ALA A 10 -20.80 -18.18 -13.18
N LEU A 11 -21.96 -18.80 -13.15
CA LEU A 11 -22.83 -18.94 -14.34
C LEU A 11 -23.30 -17.59 -14.87
N GLY A 12 -23.70 -16.68 -13.99
CA GLY A 12 -24.10 -15.32 -14.37
C GLY A 12 -22.94 -14.55 -14.98
N THR A 13 -21.74 -14.67 -14.41
CA THR A 13 -20.51 -14.06 -14.94
C THR A 13 -20.16 -14.62 -16.31
N LEU A 14 -20.17 -15.95 -16.47
CA LEU A 14 -19.89 -16.63 -17.74
C LEU A 14 -20.88 -16.19 -18.83
N LEU A 15 -22.18 -16.15 -18.51
CA LEU A 15 -23.21 -15.71 -19.45
C LEU A 15 -22.99 -14.26 -19.90
N LEU A 16 -22.80 -13.36 -18.96
CA LEU A 16 -22.57 -11.93 -19.26
C LEU A 16 -21.30 -11.72 -20.05
N ALA A 17 -20.18 -12.34 -19.62
CA ALA A 17 -18.92 -12.24 -20.32
C ALA A 17 -19.00 -12.78 -21.76
N THR A 18 -19.73 -13.89 -21.97
CA THR A 18 -19.96 -14.43 -23.32
C THR A 18 -20.81 -13.49 -24.17
N LEU A 19 -21.88 -12.91 -23.61
CA LEU A 19 -22.74 -11.95 -24.31
C LEU A 19 -21.96 -10.70 -24.72
N PHE A 20 -21.13 -10.15 -23.83
CA PHE A 20 -20.29 -9.00 -24.17
C PHE A 20 -19.17 -9.35 -25.15
N TRP A 21 -18.69 -10.60 -25.15
CA TRP A 21 -17.69 -11.05 -26.14
C TRP A 21 -18.26 -11.12 -27.54
N LEU A 22 -19.49 -11.50 -27.70
CA LEU A 22 -20.14 -11.61 -29.03
C LEU A 22 -20.37 -10.27 -29.71
N THR A 23 -20.20 -9.15 -29.01
CA THR A 23 -20.26 -7.82 -29.63
C THR A 23 -18.95 -7.56 -30.40
N PRO A 24 -19.05 -7.22 -31.72
CA PRO A 24 -17.87 -6.84 -32.48
C PRO A 24 -17.15 -5.68 -31.81
N THR A 25 -15.84 -5.81 -31.63
CA THR A 25 -15.05 -4.76 -30.99
C THR A 25 -13.83 -4.41 -31.81
N THR A 26 -13.51 -3.14 -31.83
CA THR A 26 -12.24 -2.62 -32.33
C THR A 26 -11.34 -2.36 -31.11
N LEU A 27 -10.19 -3.01 -31.09
CA LEU A 27 -9.17 -2.79 -30.06
C LEU A 27 -8.13 -1.83 -30.63
N ARG A 28 -7.89 -0.72 -29.95
CA ARG A 28 -6.85 0.23 -30.30
C ARG A 28 -5.81 0.28 -29.23
N LEU A 29 -4.56 0.18 -29.62
CA LEU A 29 -3.39 0.39 -28.79
C LEU A 29 -2.62 1.58 -29.35
N ASP A 30 -2.71 2.70 -28.67
CA ASP A 30 -1.92 3.89 -28.94
C ASP A 30 -0.51 3.64 -28.39
N VAL A 31 0.46 3.47 -29.29
CA VAL A 31 1.84 3.15 -28.95
C VAL A 31 2.58 4.43 -28.58
N GLY A 32 3.09 4.49 -27.36
CA GLY A 32 3.56 5.70 -26.71
C GLY A 32 2.59 6.23 -25.66
N ALA A 33 1.39 5.66 -25.53
CA ALA A 33 0.46 6.00 -24.47
C ALA A 33 0.95 5.52 -23.08
N LEU A 34 0.27 6.00 -22.02
CA LEU A 34 0.61 5.69 -20.62
C LEU A 34 0.52 4.20 -20.26
N THR A 35 -0.24 3.42 -21.02
CA THR A 35 -0.60 2.05 -20.65
C THR A 35 -0.14 1.01 -21.68
N ASP A 36 0.68 1.39 -22.64
CA ASP A 36 1.03 0.54 -23.78
C ASP A 36 2.07 -0.55 -23.44
N SER A 37 2.95 -0.27 -22.51
CA SER A 37 4.12 -1.11 -22.20
C SER A 37 3.78 -2.52 -21.72
N VAL A 38 2.59 -2.74 -21.14
CA VAL A 38 2.10 -4.09 -20.78
C VAL A 38 1.91 -4.97 -22.01
N TYR A 39 1.69 -4.34 -23.16
CA TYR A 39 1.42 -5.00 -24.44
C TYR A 39 2.64 -5.06 -25.35
N LEU A 40 3.75 -4.43 -24.95
CA LEU A 40 4.95 -4.29 -25.76
C LEU A 40 6.11 -5.11 -25.19
N GLN A 41 6.91 -5.69 -26.06
CA GLN A 41 8.13 -6.40 -25.71
C GLN A 41 9.27 -5.96 -26.64
N ASN A 42 10.41 -5.57 -26.05
CA ASN A 42 11.59 -5.06 -26.77
C ASN A 42 11.31 -3.81 -27.60
N PHE A 43 10.56 -2.88 -27.01
CA PHE A 43 10.41 -1.51 -27.52
C PHE A 43 11.25 -0.55 -26.66
N HIS A 44 11.76 0.48 -27.31
CA HIS A 44 12.45 1.57 -26.65
C HIS A 44 11.48 2.47 -25.88
N ASP A 45 12.01 3.44 -25.16
CA ASP A 45 11.22 4.38 -24.42
C ASP A 45 10.34 5.25 -25.32
N ARG A 46 9.29 5.79 -24.74
CA ARG A 46 8.34 6.66 -25.41
C ARG A 46 9.03 7.92 -25.89
N GLU A 47 8.72 8.32 -27.12
CA GLU A 47 9.17 9.58 -27.73
C GLU A 47 8.00 10.42 -28.18
N TYR A 48 8.27 11.72 -28.39
CA TYR A 48 7.30 12.72 -28.84
C TYR A 48 7.73 13.26 -30.19
N ARG A 49 6.77 13.52 -31.07
CA ARG A 49 7.08 14.22 -32.31
C ARG A 49 7.42 15.69 -32.02
N PRO A 50 8.54 16.21 -32.53
CA PRO A 50 8.98 17.58 -32.22
C PRO A 50 7.96 18.65 -32.55
N LEU A 51 7.14 18.47 -33.62
CA LEU A 51 6.13 19.41 -34.08
C LEU A 51 4.73 19.15 -33.50
N TYR A 52 4.50 17.98 -32.92
CA TYR A 52 3.22 17.52 -32.38
C TYR A 52 3.43 16.78 -31.08
N PRO A 53 3.66 17.49 -29.97
CA PRO A 53 4.01 16.85 -28.68
C PRO A 53 2.87 16.00 -28.09
N GLU A 54 1.65 16.11 -28.58
CA GLU A 54 0.54 15.21 -28.28
C GLU A 54 0.63 13.87 -29.02
N GLU A 55 1.36 13.79 -30.16
CA GLU A 55 1.60 12.55 -30.86
C GLU A 55 2.82 11.83 -30.29
N THR A 56 2.58 10.66 -29.77
CA THR A 56 3.61 9.83 -29.12
C THR A 56 3.82 8.54 -29.91
N TYR A 57 5.04 8.01 -29.85
CA TYR A 57 5.42 6.78 -30.53
C TYR A 57 6.53 6.04 -29.75
N ARG A 58 6.83 4.82 -30.19
CA ARG A 58 8.02 4.10 -29.75
C ARG A 58 8.78 3.53 -30.91
N TRP A 59 10.08 3.47 -30.78
CA TRP A 59 10.91 2.65 -31.64
C TRP A 59 10.85 1.20 -31.19
N SER A 60 10.68 0.25 -32.13
CA SER A 60 10.91 -1.15 -31.86
C SER A 60 12.41 -1.45 -31.84
N GLY A 61 12.82 -2.50 -31.12
CA GLY A 61 14.10 -3.15 -31.39
C GLY A 61 14.04 -3.99 -32.68
N THR A 62 15.14 -4.63 -33.02
CA THR A 62 15.24 -5.51 -34.21
C THR A 62 14.30 -6.72 -34.15
N GLN A 63 14.05 -7.23 -32.93
CA GLN A 63 13.07 -8.27 -32.64
C GLN A 63 12.16 -7.80 -31.53
N SER A 64 10.96 -7.40 -31.89
CA SER A 64 9.96 -6.87 -30.97
C SER A 64 8.66 -7.67 -31.06
N ALA A 65 7.80 -7.55 -30.06
CA ALA A 65 6.51 -8.21 -30.12
C ALA A 65 5.41 -7.40 -29.42
N PHE A 66 4.21 -7.49 -29.99
CA PHE A 66 2.98 -7.08 -29.33
C PHE A 66 2.33 -8.28 -28.65
N ARG A 67 1.82 -8.08 -27.45
CA ARG A 67 1.02 -9.05 -26.70
C ARG A 67 -0.36 -8.46 -26.46
N LEU A 68 -1.31 -8.80 -27.30
CA LEU A 68 -2.66 -8.28 -27.25
C LEU A 68 -3.59 -9.30 -26.61
N PRO A 69 -3.99 -9.11 -25.33
CA PRO A 69 -4.91 -10.02 -24.67
C PRO A 69 -6.35 -9.79 -25.14
N ALA A 70 -7.19 -10.78 -24.95
CA ALA A 70 -8.63 -10.74 -25.24
C ALA A 70 -8.97 -10.44 -26.72
N VAL A 71 -8.26 -11.09 -27.63
CA VAL A 71 -8.51 -11.02 -29.08
C VAL A 71 -9.21 -12.25 -29.61
N SER A 72 -9.87 -12.12 -30.75
CA SER A 72 -10.49 -13.22 -31.51
C SER A 72 -10.13 -13.14 -32.99
N ALA A 73 -10.17 -14.29 -33.66
CA ALA A 73 -10.00 -14.38 -35.11
C ALA A 73 -11.36 -14.69 -35.78
N PRO A 74 -11.56 -14.29 -37.04
CA PRO A 74 -10.65 -13.53 -37.87
C PRO A 74 -10.59 -12.05 -37.48
N ALA A 75 -9.44 -11.40 -37.74
CA ALA A 75 -9.26 -9.98 -37.45
C ALA A 75 -8.37 -9.31 -38.49
N ILE A 76 -8.63 -8.03 -38.77
CA ILE A 76 -7.70 -7.16 -39.48
C ILE A 76 -6.81 -6.49 -38.46
N VAL A 77 -5.51 -6.65 -38.61
CA VAL A 77 -4.47 -5.95 -37.84
C VAL A 77 -3.98 -4.79 -38.70
N GLN A 78 -4.08 -3.58 -38.15
CA GLN A 78 -3.56 -2.37 -38.79
C GLN A 78 -2.43 -1.83 -37.88
N LEU A 79 -1.28 -1.61 -38.47
CA LEU A 79 -0.12 -1.03 -37.81
C LEU A 79 0.25 0.26 -38.52
N ARG A 80 0.44 1.34 -37.76
CA ARG A 80 0.94 2.60 -38.28
C ARG A 80 2.44 2.66 -38.02
N LEU A 81 3.23 2.50 -39.09
CA LEU A 81 4.68 2.27 -39.03
C LEU A 81 5.44 3.25 -39.93
N ALA A 82 6.67 3.62 -39.51
CA ALA A 82 7.68 4.24 -40.35
C ALA A 82 9.03 3.53 -40.16
N GLY A 83 9.84 3.48 -41.20
CA GLY A 83 11.21 2.96 -41.14
C GLY A 83 12.17 4.01 -40.58
N ALA A 84 13.31 3.57 -40.03
CA ALA A 84 14.41 4.45 -39.68
C ALA A 84 15.24 4.86 -40.90
N GLY A 85 15.27 4.04 -41.95
CA GLY A 85 15.99 4.28 -43.20
C GLY A 85 15.18 3.97 -44.45
N GLU A 86 15.73 4.21 -45.65
CA GLU A 86 15.08 3.91 -46.90
C GLU A 86 14.84 2.40 -47.08
N GLY A 87 13.55 2.03 -47.17
CA GLY A 87 13.13 0.65 -47.46
C GLY A 87 13.45 -0.37 -46.35
N THR A 88 13.09 -0.09 -45.08
CA THR A 88 13.30 -1.01 -43.97
C THR A 88 12.51 -2.32 -44.17
N PRO A 89 13.15 -3.49 -44.38
CA PRO A 89 12.47 -4.76 -44.52
C PRO A 89 11.86 -5.21 -43.20
N VAL A 90 10.61 -5.65 -43.23
CA VAL A 90 9.85 -6.07 -42.08
C VAL A 90 9.19 -7.41 -42.28
N HIS A 91 9.27 -8.27 -41.25
CA HIS A 91 8.52 -9.50 -41.15
C HIS A 91 7.58 -9.42 -39.95
N ILE A 92 6.29 -9.64 -40.16
CA ILE A 92 5.28 -9.70 -39.10
C ILE A 92 4.72 -11.12 -39.08
N ALA A 93 4.87 -11.79 -37.94
CA ALA A 93 4.46 -13.15 -37.75
C ALA A 93 3.72 -13.37 -36.42
N THR A 94 2.88 -14.38 -36.38
CA THR A 94 2.46 -15.01 -35.12
C THR A 94 3.37 -16.22 -34.84
N PRO A 95 3.30 -16.86 -33.67
CA PRO A 95 4.05 -18.07 -33.39
C PRO A 95 3.76 -19.23 -34.35
N THR A 96 2.64 -19.16 -35.08
CA THR A 96 2.14 -20.25 -35.94
C THR A 96 2.19 -19.94 -37.43
N GLU A 97 2.26 -18.67 -37.83
CA GLU A 97 2.19 -18.26 -39.24
C GLU A 97 2.88 -16.93 -39.51
N LEU A 98 3.44 -16.77 -40.70
CA LEU A 98 3.90 -15.48 -41.22
C LEU A 98 2.67 -14.72 -41.76
N LEU A 99 2.40 -13.55 -41.20
CA LEU A 99 1.26 -12.72 -41.64
C LEU A 99 1.61 -11.82 -42.82
N ALA A 100 2.81 -11.22 -42.81
CA ALA A 100 3.21 -10.27 -43.84
C ALA A 100 4.74 -10.14 -43.91
N ARG A 101 5.20 -9.83 -45.13
CA ARG A 101 6.57 -9.40 -45.42
C ARG A 101 6.53 -8.27 -46.41
N PHE A 102 7.09 -7.11 -46.04
CA PHE A 102 7.08 -5.91 -46.85
C PHE A 102 8.21 -4.95 -46.42
N GLU A 103 8.37 -3.88 -47.19
CA GLU A 103 9.28 -2.78 -46.87
C GLU A 103 8.50 -1.59 -46.33
N VAL A 104 8.99 -1.00 -45.24
CA VAL A 104 8.39 0.19 -44.61
C VAL A 104 9.10 1.43 -45.09
N ALA A 105 8.32 2.41 -45.53
CA ALA A 105 8.83 3.69 -45.98
C ALA A 105 9.36 4.53 -44.78
N PRO A 106 10.41 5.36 -45.00
CA PRO A 106 10.93 6.24 -43.97
C PRO A 106 10.02 7.42 -43.64
N ASP A 107 10.33 8.10 -42.54
CA ASP A 107 9.88 9.44 -42.09
C ASP A 107 8.40 9.57 -41.76
N ILE A 108 7.50 9.16 -42.63
CA ILE A 108 6.05 9.40 -42.46
C ILE A 108 5.36 8.07 -42.13
N PRO A 109 4.78 7.91 -40.91
CA PRO A 109 4.05 6.69 -40.57
C PRO A 109 2.88 6.44 -41.54
N ARG A 110 2.88 5.25 -42.11
CA ARG A 110 1.82 4.73 -43.00
C ARG A 110 1.11 3.57 -42.34
N VAL A 111 -0.16 3.37 -42.72
CA VAL A 111 -0.97 2.27 -42.22
C VAL A 111 -0.76 1.03 -43.07
N TYR A 112 -0.30 -0.04 -42.44
CA TYR A 112 -0.17 -1.35 -43.08
C TYR A 112 -1.25 -2.27 -42.52
N GLN A 113 -1.99 -2.93 -43.39
CA GLN A 113 -3.10 -3.80 -43.02
C GLN A 113 -2.79 -5.24 -43.36
N MET A 114 -3.08 -6.15 -42.45
CA MET A 114 -2.92 -7.59 -42.64
C MET A 114 -4.10 -8.34 -42.05
N LEU A 115 -4.44 -9.49 -42.64
CA LEU A 115 -5.53 -10.31 -42.18
C LEU A 115 -4.96 -11.47 -41.35
N TRP A 116 -5.50 -11.66 -40.15
CA TRP A 116 -5.17 -12.78 -39.30
C TRP A 116 -6.36 -13.72 -39.18
N HIS A 117 -6.12 -15.01 -39.58
CA HIS A 117 -7.10 -16.10 -39.51
C HIS A 117 -6.67 -17.23 -38.56
N GLY A 118 -5.50 -17.11 -37.97
CA GLY A 118 -4.91 -18.17 -37.16
C GLY A 118 -5.76 -18.53 -35.93
N PRO A 119 -5.43 -19.68 -35.31
CA PRO A 119 -6.12 -20.10 -34.11
C PRO A 119 -5.89 -19.12 -32.97
N VAL A 120 -6.98 -18.82 -32.23
CA VAL A 120 -6.91 -18.02 -31.00
C VAL A 120 -6.31 -18.87 -29.91
N PRO A 121 -5.18 -18.48 -29.28
CA PRO A 121 -4.63 -19.20 -28.14
C PRO A 121 -5.63 -19.30 -26.97
N ALA A 122 -5.50 -20.33 -26.13
CA ALA A 122 -6.41 -20.54 -25.00
C ALA A 122 -6.39 -19.39 -23.97
N ASP A 123 -5.26 -18.66 -23.87
CA ASP A 123 -5.11 -17.47 -23.07
C ASP A 123 -5.74 -16.21 -23.71
N GLY A 124 -6.17 -16.32 -24.97
CA GLY A 124 -6.74 -15.20 -25.73
C GLY A 124 -5.73 -14.11 -26.09
N THR A 125 -4.42 -14.40 -26.02
CA THR A 125 -3.36 -13.43 -26.26
C THR A 125 -2.78 -13.62 -27.66
N LEU A 126 -3.04 -12.66 -28.55
CA LEU A 126 -2.34 -12.58 -29.83
C LEU A 126 -0.91 -12.06 -29.58
N ARG A 127 0.07 -12.82 -30.05
CA ARG A 127 1.48 -12.43 -30.05
C ARG A 127 1.88 -12.12 -31.48
N LEU A 128 2.10 -10.84 -31.78
CA LEU A 128 2.62 -10.40 -33.07
C LEU A 128 4.11 -10.12 -32.92
N GLN A 129 4.93 -10.95 -33.54
CA GLN A 129 6.37 -10.73 -33.63
C GLN A 129 6.63 -9.78 -34.79
N VAL A 130 7.47 -8.80 -34.54
CA VAL A 130 7.90 -7.79 -35.53
C VAL A 130 9.42 -7.88 -35.62
N GLU A 131 9.91 -8.34 -36.73
CA GLU A 131 11.34 -8.40 -37.04
C GLU A 131 11.62 -7.31 -38.09
N ALA A 132 12.53 -6.42 -37.76
CA ALA A 132 12.97 -5.36 -38.66
C ALA A 132 14.50 -5.38 -38.76
N SER A 133 15.01 -5.05 -39.94
CA SER A 133 16.46 -4.86 -40.07
C SER A 133 16.92 -3.71 -39.19
N PRO A 134 18.04 -3.87 -38.46
CA PRO A 134 18.55 -2.78 -37.64
C PRO A 134 18.98 -1.60 -38.52
N ASP A 135 18.60 -0.43 -38.11
CA ASP A 135 19.05 0.80 -38.73
C ASP A 135 19.60 1.74 -37.65
N GLN A 136 20.64 2.51 -37.99
CA GLN A 136 21.24 3.50 -37.11
C GLN A 136 20.99 4.87 -37.70
N LEU A 137 20.20 5.66 -37.00
CA LEU A 137 20.06 7.07 -37.34
C LEU A 137 21.37 7.81 -37.03
N PRO A 138 21.74 8.83 -37.81
CA PRO A 138 22.90 9.66 -37.50
C PRO A 138 22.82 10.23 -36.08
N ASN A 139 23.85 10.01 -35.26
CA ASN A 139 23.93 10.40 -33.85
C ASN A 139 23.05 9.60 -32.85
N GLU A 140 22.58 8.43 -33.22
CA GLU A 140 21.82 7.52 -32.35
C GLU A 140 22.66 6.28 -32.02
N GLU A 141 22.83 5.96 -30.74
CA GLU A 141 23.61 4.79 -30.29
C GLU A 141 22.75 3.52 -30.22
N ARG A 142 21.40 3.66 -30.23
CA ARG A 142 20.48 2.53 -30.13
C ARG A 142 20.32 1.85 -31.50
N GLU A 143 20.19 0.53 -31.50
CA GLU A 143 19.71 -0.21 -32.66
C GLU A 143 18.19 -0.05 -32.77
N LEU A 144 17.74 0.73 -33.75
CA LEU A 144 16.32 1.00 -33.98
C LEU A 144 15.78 0.07 -35.07
N GLY A 145 14.57 -0.45 -34.86
CA GLY A 145 13.82 -1.17 -35.87
C GLY A 145 12.83 -0.26 -36.58
N LEU A 146 11.60 -0.21 -36.09
CA LEU A 146 10.50 0.59 -36.66
C LEU A 146 9.99 1.62 -35.67
N LEU A 147 9.65 2.79 -36.17
CA LEU A 147 8.76 3.71 -35.47
C LEU A 147 7.36 3.14 -35.52
N VAL A 148 6.76 2.93 -34.36
CA VAL A 148 5.38 2.45 -34.20
C VAL A 148 4.57 3.47 -33.45
N ASP A 149 3.44 3.87 -34.04
CA ASP A 149 2.57 4.92 -33.52
C ASP A 149 1.24 4.34 -33.00
N ASP A 150 0.59 3.46 -33.77
CA ASP A 150 -0.73 2.95 -33.45
C ASP A 150 -0.88 1.50 -33.93
N LEU A 151 -1.61 0.72 -33.16
CA LEU A 151 -2.07 -0.60 -33.52
C LEU A 151 -3.58 -0.66 -33.37
N LEU A 152 -4.28 -0.94 -34.45
CA LEU A 152 -5.72 -1.18 -34.47
C LEU A 152 -5.98 -2.63 -34.83
N LEU A 153 -6.78 -3.32 -34.03
CA LEU A 153 -7.23 -4.67 -34.30
C LEU A 153 -8.76 -4.68 -34.42
N GLN A 154 -9.24 -4.93 -35.61
CA GLN A 154 -10.66 -4.99 -35.90
C GLN A 154 -11.09 -6.45 -36.07
N GLN A 155 -11.92 -6.92 -35.17
CA GLN A 155 -12.43 -8.29 -35.17
C GLN A 155 -13.67 -8.43 -36.03
N TYR A 156 -13.74 -9.50 -36.79
CA TYR A 156 -14.87 -9.82 -37.67
C TYR A 156 -15.49 -11.17 -37.27
N GLY A 157 -16.82 -11.22 -37.37
CA GLY A 157 -17.53 -12.46 -37.09
C GLY A 157 -17.68 -12.79 -35.61
N MET A 158 -18.34 -13.90 -35.35
CA MET A 158 -18.53 -14.44 -34.00
C MET A 158 -17.46 -15.49 -33.75
N SER A 159 -16.70 -15.31 -32.68
CA SER A 159 -15.76 -16.31 -32.15
C SER A 159 -16.13 -16.67 -30.71
N LEU A 160 -15.69 -17.84 -30.30
CA LEU A 160 -15.82 -18.22 -28.90
C LEU A 160 -14.87 -17.36 -28.03
N PRO A 161 -15.32 -16.95 -26.82
CA PRO A 161 -14.44 -16.26 -25.91
C PRO A 161 -13.26 -17.13 -25.48
N PRO A 162 -12.08 -16.55 -25.28
CA PRO A 162 -10.91 -17.30 -24.81
C PRO A 162 -11.18 -17.90 -23.43
N LEU A 163 -10.82 -19.16 -23.25
CA LEU A 163 -11.21 -19.94 -22.10
C LEU A 163 -10.61 -19.43 -20.79
N ILE A 164 -9.33 -19.01 -20.83
CA ILE A 164 -8.60 -18.59 -19.61
C ILE A 164 -9.17 -17.32 -18.99
N PRO A 165 -9.36 -16.19 -19.71
CA PRO A 165 -10.01 -14.99 -19.14
C PRO A 165 -11.44 -15.28 -18.65
N LEU A 166 -12.19 -16.06 -19.42
CA LEU A 166 -13.58 -16.41 -19.07
C LEU A 166 -13.64 -17.20 -17.75
N THR A 167 -12.81 -18.24 -17.63
CA THR A 167 -12.73 -19.04 -16.39
C THR A 167 -12.18 -18.23 -15.23
N ALA A 168 -11.23 -17.33 -15.46
CA ALA A 168 -10.66 -16.46 -14.42
C ALA A 168 -11.76 -15.56 -13.80
N MET A 169 -12.62 -14.92 -14.62
CA MET A 169 -13.74 -14.12 -14.12
C MET A 169 -14.72 -14.93 -13.30
N ALA A 170 -15.07 -16.14 -13.77
CA ALA A 170 -15.95 -17.05 -13.03
C ALA A 170 -15.33 -17.50 -11.71
N LEU A 171 -14.03 -17.75 -11.65
CA LEU A 171 -13.29 -18.09 -10.44
C LEU A 171 -13.25 -16.92 -9.44
N VAL A 172 -13.06 -15.67 -9.91
CA VAL A 172 -13.16 -14.49 -9.05
C VAL A 172 -14.52 -14.44 -8.38
N ALA A 173 -15.62 -14.51 -9.16
CA ALA A 173 -16.97 -14.47 -8.63
C ALA A 173 -17.22 -15.62 -7.64
N THR A 174 -16.74 -16.82 -7.96
CA THR A 174 -16.87 -18.01 -7.09
C THR A 174 -16.14 -17.82 -5.77
N PHE A 175 -14.83 -17.53 -5.81
CA PHE A 175 -14.03 -17.45 -4.59
C PHE A 175 -14.36 -16.24 -3.73
N VAL A 176 -14.76 -15.11 -4.32
CA VAL A 176 -15.31 -13.97 -3.58
C VAL A 176 -16.61 -14.37 -2.88
N GLY A 177 -17.53 -15.03 -3.57
CA GLY A 177 -18.77 -15.53 -2.98
C GLY A 177 -18.51 -16.51 -1.82
N LEU A 178 -17.57 -17.45 -2.00
CA LEU A 178 -17.16 -18.38 -0.96
C LEU A 178 -16.49 -17.68 0.22
N LEU A 179 -15.63 -16.71 -0.03
CA LEU A 179 -14.96 -15.89 1.00
C LEU A 179 -15.99 -15.10 1.83
N LEU A 180 -16.92 -14.41 1.17
CA LEU A 180 -17.98 -13.65 1.84
C LEU A 180 -18.85 -14.55 2.73
N ARG A 181 -19.10 -15.78 2.30
CA ARG A 181 -19.79 -16.79 3.13
C ARG A 181 -18.93 -17.27 4.30
N LEU A 182 -17.64 -17.45 4.08
CA LEU A 182 -16.70 -17.80 5.16
C LEU A 182 -16.67 -16.71 6.24
N VAL A 183 -16.74 -15.43 5.88
CA VAL A 183 -16.78 -14.33 6.86
C VAL A 183 -18.16 -14.09 7.46
N GLY A 184 -19.18 -14.86 7.06
CA GLY A 184 -20.48 -14.90 7.73
C GLY A 184 -21.58 -14.07 7.07
N LEU A 185 -21.40 -13.57 5.85
CA LEU A 185 -22.48 -12.89 5.13
C LEU A 185 -23.62 -13.86 4.84
N PRO A 186 -24.89 -13.41 4.92
CA PRO A 186 -26.05 -14.18 4.49
C PRO A 186 -25.88 -14.67 3.05
N ARG A 187 -26.39 -15.86 2.74
CA ARG A 187 -26.20 -16.49 1.42
C ARG A 187 -26.63 -15.58 0.27
N LEU A 188 -27.80 -14.96 0.39
CA LEU A 188 -28.28 -14.05 -0.64
C LEU A 188 -27.35 -12.85 -0.85
N ALA A 189 -26.94 -12.18 0.24
CA ALA A 189 -26.03 -11.04 0.17
C ALA A 189 -24.67 -11.42 -0.46
N ALA A 190 -24.08 -12.55 -0.02
CA ALA A 190 -22.83 -13.04 -0.58
C ALA A 190 -22.96 -13.37 -2.08
N THR A 191 -24.06 -14.00 -2.49
CA THR A 191 -24.33 -14.34 -3.89
C THR A 191 -24.52 -13.06 -4.72
N LEU A 192 -25.34 -12.11 -4.27
CA LEU A 192 -25.60 -10.85 -4.98
C LEU A 192 -24.32 -10.05 -5.14
N THR A 193 -23.52 -9.93 -4.07
CA THR A 193 -22.23 -9.21 -4.13
C THR A 193 -21.24 -9.88 -5.09
N ALA A 194 -21.12 -11.20 -5.02
CA ALA A 194 -20.23 -11.95 -5.90
C ALA A 194 -20.69 -11.87 -7.37
N THR A 195 -22.01 -11.96 -7.63
CA THR A 195 -22.58 -11.77 -8.98
C THR A 195 -22.36 -10.35 -9.48
N GLY A 196 -22.53 -9.34 -8.62
CA GLY A 196 -22.25 -7.94 -8.96
C GLY A 196 -20.79 -7.70 -9.35
N ILE A 197 -19.85 -8.30 -8.60
CA ILE A 197 -18.41 -8.24 -8.94
C ILE A 197 -18.14 -8.95 -10.27
N GLY A 198 -18.69 -10.14 -10.47
CA GLY A 198 -18.58 -10.87 -11.73
C GLY A 198 -19.17 -10.10 -12.92
N ALA A 199 -20.32 -9.48 -12.74
CA ALA A 199 -20.96 -8.62 -13.75
C ALA A 199 -20.11 -7.37 -14.06
N ALA A 200 -19.52 -6.74 -13.05
CA ALA A 200 -18.65 -5.60 -13.24
C ALA A 200 -17.38 -5.98 -14.02
N LEU A 201 -16.79 -7.15 -13.73
CA LEU A 201 -15.64 -7.67 -14.48
C LEU A 201 -16.02 -8.01 -15.93
N ALA A 202 -17.17 -8.64 -16.15
CA ALA A 202 -17.68 -8.96 -17.48
C ALA A 202 -17.95 -7.69 -18.30
N LEU A 203 -18.59 -6.69 -17.69
CA LEU A 203 -18.84 -5.38 -18.30
C LEU A 203 -17.52 -4.65 -18.62
N GLY A 204 -16.58 -4.59 -17.67
CA GLY A 204 -15.26 -4.02 -17.87
C GLY A 204 -14.50 -4.70 -19.01
N TRP A 205 -14.56 -6.03 -19.08
CA TRP A 205 -13.98 -6.80 -20.16
C TRP A 205 -14.67 -6.54 -21.50
N GLY A 206 -15.96 -6.34 -21.52
CA GLY A 206 -16.70 -5.99 -22.73
C GLY A 206 -16.39 -4.58 -23.25
N LEU A 207 -16.31 -3.60 -22.35
CA LEU A 207 -16.14 -2.19 -22.72
C LEU A 207 -14.67 -1.78 -22.91
N VAL A 208 -13.76 -2.31 -22.10
CA VAL A 208 -12.34 -1.92 -22.03
C VAL A 208 -11.44 -3.16 -21.93
N ARG A 209 -11.47 -4.01 -22.95
CA ARG A 209 -10.80 -5.32 -22.95
C ARG A 209 -9.33 -5.28 -22.60
N LEU A 210 -8.57 -4.42 -23.30
CA LEU A 210 -7.13 -4.34 -23.15
C LEU A 210 -6.72 -4.07 -21.69
N PRO A 211 -7.22 -3.01 -21.01
CA PRO A 211 -6.82 -2.72 -19.64
C PRO A 211 -7.25 -3.76 -18.61
N VAL A 212 -8.35 -4.49 -18.83
CA VAL A 212 -8.93 -5.44 -17.85
C VAL A 212 -8.30 -6.83 -17.95
N ALA A 213 -8.06 -7.30 -19.17
CA ALA A 213 -7.63 -8.68 -19.42
C ALA A 213 -6.36 -9.11 -18.66
N PRO A 214 -5.28 -8.30 -18.55
CA PRO A 214 -4.06 -8.69 -17.85
C PRO A 214 -4.25 -8.99 -16.37
N PHE A 215 -5.29 -8.41 -15.75
CA PHE A 215 -5.54 -8.56 -14.30
C PHE A 215 -6.45 -9.74 -13.96
N LEU A 216 -7.20 -10.32 -14.89
CA LEU A 216 -8.23 -11.33 -14.59
C LEU A 216 -7.68 -12.57 -13.89
N VAL A 217 -6.59 -13.14 -14.40
CA VAL A 217 -5.95 -14.32 -13.81
C VAL A 217 -5.37 -14.01 -12.42
N ARG A 218 -4.80 -12.83 -12.26
CA ARG A 218 -4.25 -12.36 -10.97
C ARG A 218 -5.35 -12.14 -9.93
N LEU A 219 -6.46 -11.54 -10.32
CA LEU A 219 -7.63 -11.38 -9.46
C LEU A 219 -8.20 -12.74 -9.03
N ALA A 220 -8.25 -13.72 -9.93
CA ALA A 220 -8.66 -15.08 -9.60
C ALA A 220 -7.69 -15.73 -8.58
N GLY A 221 -6.40 -15.59 -8.79
CA GLY A 221 -5.37 -16.06 -7.87
C GLY A 221 -5.47 -15.40 -6.48
N LEU A 222 -5.69 -14.09 -6.43
CA LEU A 222 -5.87 -13.35 -5.17
C LEU A 222 -7.15 -13.76 -4.44
N ALA A 223 -8.26 -13.94 -5.16
CA ALA A 223 -9.53 -14.39 -4.56
C ALA A 223 -9.41 -15.81 -4.00
N LEU A 224 -8.74 -16.71 -4.73
CA LEU A 224 -8.43 -18.07 -4.26
C LEU A 224 -7.54 -18.03 -3.01
N LEU A 225 -6.46 -17.25 -3.03
CA LEU A 225 -5.53 -17.12 -1.91
C LEU A 225 -6.26 -16.59 -0.66
N ALA A 226 -7.04 -15.53 -0.79
CA ALA A 226 -7.81 -14.97 0.31
C ALA A 226 -8.80 -15.99 0.88
N TRP A 227 -9.54 -16.72 0.02
CA TRP A 227 -10.44 -17.79 0.44
C TRP A 227 -9.68 -18.92 1.16
N ALA A 228 -8.56 -19.37 0.63
CA ALA A 228 -7.77 -20.46 1.20
C ALA A 228 -7.18 -20.09 2.58
N ILE A 229 -6.62 -18.88 2.73
CA ILE A 229 -6.05 -18.42 3.99
C ILE A 229 -7.13 -18.25 5.06
N VAL A 230 -8.26 -17.63 4.73
CA VAL A 230 -9.39 -17.48 5.67
C VAL A 230 -9.99 -18.85 6.00
N GLY A 231 -10.11 -19.76 5.03
CA GLY A 231 -10.54 -21.14 5.24
C GLY A 231 -9.60 -21.88 6.18
N LEU A 232 -8.29 -21.80 5.96
CA LEU A 232 -7.26 -22.40 6.82
C LEU A 232 -7.32 -21.81 8.24
N ALA A 233 -7.41 -20.50 8.38
CA ALA A 233 -7.54 -19.84 9.68
C ALA A 233 -8.76 -20.30 10.44
N ARG A 234 -9.91 -20.44 9.75
CA ARG A 234 -11.14 -20.99 10.35
C ARG A 234 -11.04 -22.48 10.74
N LEU A 235 -10.30 -23.26 9.99
CA LEU A 235 -10.01 -24.65 10.36
C LEU A 235 -9.19 -24.71 11.63
N LEU A 236 -8.16 -23.89 11.78
CA LEU A 236 -7.23 -23.91 12.90
C LEU A 236 -7.75 -23.16 14.13
N ALA A 237 -8.47 -22.06 13.91
CA ALA A 237 -9.09 -21.20 14.92
C ALA A 237 -10.57 -20.95 14.58
N PRO A 238 -11.46 -21.94 14.76
CA PRO A 238 -12.85 -21.84 14.36
C PRO A 238 -13.59 -20.71 15.10
N PRO A 239 -14.29 -19.83 14.34
CA PRO A 239 -15.12 -18.80 14.95
C PRO A 239 -16.33 -19.42 15.64
N ARG A 240 -16.85 -18.70 16.64
CA ARG A 240 -18.10 -19.01 17.32
C ARG A 240 -19.24 -18.23 16.68
N ARG A 241 -20.45 -18.64 16.98
CA ARG A 241 -21.65 -17.91 16.57
C ARG A 241 -22.27 -17.26 17.81
N THR A 242 -22.23 -15.96 17.89
CA THR A 242 -22.82 -15.14 18.96
C THR A 242 -23.79 -14.16 18.29
N ASP A 243 -25.05 -14.15 18.73
CA ASP A 243 -26.12 -13.28 18.19
C ASP A 243 -26.24 -13.32 16.65
N GLY A 244 -26.13 -14.51 16.08
CA GLY A 244 -26.21 -14.72 14.63
C GLY A 244 -24.94 -14.30 13.85
N ARG A 245 -23.95 -13.67 14.48
CA ARG A 245 -22.68 -13.23 13.88
C ARG A 245 -21.56 -14.24 14.14
N LEU A 246 -20.63 -14.34 13.19
CA LEU A 246 -19.41 -15.13 13.40
C LEU A 246 -18.38 -14.24 14.09
N VAL A 247 -17.92 -14.69 15.25
CA VAL A 247 -16.93 -14.00 16.06
C VAL A 247 -15.71 -14.87 16.33
N VAL A 248 -14.52 -14.26 16.41
CA VAL A 248 -13.26 -14.89 16.72
C VAL A 248 -12.86 -14.44 18.13
N ARG A 249 -12.38 -15.37 18.94
CA ARG A 249 -11.84 -15.02 20.26
C ARG A 249 -10.58 -14.18 20.10
N ARG A 250 -10.43 -13.20 20.94
CA ARG A 250 -9.24 -12.34 20.99
C ARG A 250 -7.94 -13.14 21.05
N ALA A 251 -7.94 -14.28 21.76
CA ALA A 251 -6.79 -15.18 21.86
C ALA A 251 -6.38 -15.82 20.52
N ASP A 252 -7.27 -15.88 19.55
CA ASP A 252 -7.03 -16.51 18.24
C ASP A 252 -6.65 -15.49 17.14
N LEU A 253 -6.64 -14.18 17.43
CA LEU A 253 -6.36 -13.13 16.45
C LEU A 253 -4.98 -13.28 15.80
N GLY A 254 -3.97 -13.68 16.59
CA GLY A 254 -2.60 -13.89 16.11
C GLY A 254 -2.48 -14.99 15.05
N ILE A 255 -3.40 -15.97 15.03
CA ILE A 255 -3.42 -17.02 14.00
C ILE A 255 -3.83 -16.40 12.65
N TYR A 256 -4.87 -15.57 12.63
CA TYR A 256 -5.31 -14.89 11.40
C TYR A 256 -4.24 -13.94 10.86
N LEU A 257 -3.63 -13.13 11.73
CA LEU A 257 -2.55 -12.22 11.36
C LEU A 257 -1.32 -12.99 10.87
N GLY A 258 -0.90 -14.01 11.60
CA GLY A 258 0.28 -14.81 11.27
C GLY A 258 0.13 -15.60 9.97
N LEU A 259 -1.05 -16.15 9.69
CA LEU A 259 -1.32 -16.83 8.43
C LEU A 259 -1.36 -15.85 7.25
N ALA A 260 -1.93 -14.66 7.43
CA ALA A 260 -1.88 -13.61 6.42
C ALA A 260 -0.43 -13.18 6.14
N TRP A 261 0.38 -13.01 7.19
CA TRP A 261 1.81 -12.73 7.07
C TRP A 261 2.55 -13.87 6.34
N TRP A 262 2.30 -15.12 6.70
CA TRP A 262 2.94 -16.29 6.06
C TRP A 262 2.58 -16.40 4.56
N ALA A 263 1.38 -15.95 4.15
CA ALA A 263 0.92 -16.00 2.77
C ALA A 263 1.50 -14.89 1.86
N MET A 264 2.20 -13.90 2.40
CA MET A 264 2.70 -12.75 1.63
C MET A 264 3.59 -13.10 0.44
N PRO A 265 4.51 -14.09 0.50
CA PRO A 265 5.27 -14.50 -0.69
C PRO A 265 4.39 -15.00 -1.82
N LEU A 266 3.27 -15.69 -1.52
CA LEU A 266 2.30 -16.14 -2.53
C LEU A 266 1.54 -14.96 -3.13
N PHE A 267 1.19 -13.98 -2.33
CA PHE A 267 0.58 -12.73 -2.79
C PHE A 267 1.50 -12.02 -3.79
N GLN A 268 2.79 -11.90 -3.49
CA GLN A 268 3.79 -11.35 -4.39
C GLN A 268 3.85 -12.14 -5.70
N LEU A 269 3.96 -13.46 -5.62
CA LEU A 269 4.04 -14.32 -6.80
C LEU A 269 2.84 -14.12 -7.74
N ILE A 270 1.64 -13.99 -7.18
CA ILE A 270 0.41 -13.78 -7.95
C ILE A 270 0.40 -12.41 -8.63
N LEU A 271 0.90 -11.36 -7.97
CA LEU A 271 0.92 -10.01 -8.52
C LEU A 271 2.05 -9.77 -9.53
N THR A 272 3.07 -10.61 -9.58
CA THR A 272 4.20 -10.44 -10.49
C THR A 272 3.76 -10.52 -11.95
N PHE A 273 4.18 -9.55 -12.75
CA PHE A 273 3.93 -9.53 -14.20
C PHE A 273 4.99 -10.34 -14.95
N ASP A 274 4.65 -10.82 -16.15
CA ASP A 274 5.57 -11.55 -17.02
C ASP A 274 6.87 -10.77 -17.23
N GLY A 275 8.01 -11.45 -17.00
CA GLY A 275 9.34 -10.85 -17.11
C GLY A 275 9.93 -10.32 -15.80
N ALA A 276 9.12 -10.03 -14.78
CA ALA A 276 9.64 -9.72 -13.47
C ALA A 276 10.13 -11.02 -12.79
N ARG A 277 11.42 -11.07 -12.43
CA ARG A 277 11.92 -12.17 -11.61
C ARG A 277 11.48 -11.96 -10.18
N VAL A 278 10.69 -12.90 -9.65
CA VAL A 278 10.42 -12.99 -8.22
C VAL A 278 11.72 -13.41 -7.55
N GLU A 279 12.47 -12.47 -7.04
CA GLU A 279 13.50 -12.79 -6.06
C GLU A 279 12.81 -13.12 -4.75
N PHE A 280 12.61 -14.41 -4.50
CA PHE A 280 12.30 -14.83 -3.14
C PHE A 280 13.46 -14.34 -2.27
N PRO A 281 13.17 -13.50 -1.28
CA PRO A 281 14.22 -12.99 -0.44
C PRO A 281 14.86 -14.19 0.26
N LEU A 282 16.09 -14.43 -0.06
CA LEU A 282 17.10 -15.23 0.64
C LEU A 282 16.68 -16.62 1.16
N PRO A 283 17.56 -17.60 1.11
CA PRO A 283 17.28 -19.01 1.46
C PRO A 283 16.60 -19.18 2.83
N ILE A 284 16.93 -18.33 3.81
CA ILE A 284 16.38 -18.44 5.17
C ILE A 284 14.87 -18.21 5.24
N THR A 285 14.31 -17.28 4.44
CA THR A 285 12.87 -17.04 4.42
C THR A 285 12.10 -18.18 3.76
N GLN A 286 12.73 -18.87 2.80
CA GLN A 286 12.17 -20.09 2.22
C GLN A 286 12.12 -21.20 3.27
N TRP A 287 13.18 -21.43 4.04
CA TRP A 287 13.21 -22.43 5.11
C TRP A 287 12.20 -22.12 6.22
N ILE A 288 12.06 -20.86 6.62
CA ILE A 288 11.00 -20.43 7.55
C ILE A 288 9.62 -20.75 6.96
N GLY A 289 9.40 -20.46 5.68
CA GLY A 289 8.14 -20.73 5.00
C GLY A 289 7.79 -22.22 4.94
N VAL A 290 8.77 -23.07 4.61
CA VAL A 290 8.62 -24.54 4.59
C VAL A 290 8.37 -25.08 5.99
N GLY A 291 9.18 -24.65 6.98
CA GLY A 291 9.04 -25.09 8.37
C GLY A 291 7.66 -24.75 8.95
N LEU A 292 7.15 -23.55 8.66
CA LEU A 292 5.78 -23.17 9.03
C LEU A 292 4.73 -24.02 8.31
N GLY A 293 4.94 -24.34 7.04
CA GLY A 293 4.06 -25.25 6.30
C GLY A 293 3.94 -26.62 6.97
N VAL A 294 5.06 -27.20 7.40
CA VAL A 294 5.08 -28.46 8.16
C VAL A 294 4.32 -28.33 9.50
N ILE A 295 4.54 -27.24 10.24
CA ILE A 295 3.84 -27.01 11.51
C ILE A 295 2.34 -26.81 11.30
N ILE A 296 1.92 -26.13 10.22
CA ILE A 296 0.51 -26.01 9.85
C ILE A 296 -0.12 -27.37 9.59
N LEU A 297 0.57 -28.23 8.83
CA LEU A 297 0.12 -29.60 8.58
C LEU A 297 0.03 -30.42 9.88
N LEU A 298 1.02 -30.29 10.79
CA LEU A 298 0.98 -30.92 12.09
C LEU A 298 -0.18 -30.39 12.94
N ALA A 299 -0.41 -29.09 12.96
CA ALA A 299 -1.53 -28.47 13.68
C ALA A 299 -2.90 -28.94 13.14
N LEU A 300 -3.01 -29.19 11.83
CA LEU A 300 -4.19 -29.80 11.23
C LEU A 300 -4.32 -31.28 11.64
N ALA A 301 -3.25 -32.06 11.62
CA ALA A 301 -3.25 -33.46 12.05
C ALA A 301 -3.62 -33.63 13.52
N LEU A 302 -3.15 -32.73 14.39
CA LEU A 302 -3.49 -32.71 15.84
C LEU A 302 -4.97 -32.45 16.14
N ARG A 303 -5.80 -32.16 15.13
CA ARG A 303 -7.26 -32.10 15.28
C ARG A 303 -7.90 -33.47 15.33
N TYR A 304 -7.22 -34.50 14.84
CA TYR A 304 -7.69 -35.88 14.93
C TYR A 304 -7.31 -36.46 16.29
N ASP A 305 -8.26 -37.08 16.98
CA ASP A 305 -8.06 -37.61 18.33
C ASP A 305 -6.95 -38.65 18.39
N ALA A 306 -6.82 -39.48 17.38
CA ALA A 306 -5.76 -40.49 17.28
C ALA A 306 -4.34 -39.88 17.32
N VAL A 307 -4.13 -38.74 16.64
CA VAL A 307 -2.83 -38.04 16.67
C VAL A 307 -2.61 -37.32 17.99
N ARG A 308 -3.68 -36.72 18.52
CA ARG A 308 -3.63 -35.98 19.78
C ARG A 308 -3.35 -36.87 21.01
N GLN A 309 -3.71 -38.15 20.95
CA GLN A 309 -3.37 -39.12 21.98
C GLN A 309 -1.86 -39.42 22.06
N VAL A 310 -1.20 -39.37 20.90
CA VAL A 310 0.27 -39.58 20.81
C VAL A 310 1.04 -38.29 21.11
N ILE A 311 0.54 -37.14 20.64
CA ILE A 311 1.19 -35.86 20.83
C ILE A 311 0.23 -34.89 21.57
N PRO A 312 0.36 -34.75 22.88
CA PRO A 312 -0.59 -34.00 23.72
C PRO A 312 -0.34 -32.47 23.63
N LEU A 313 -0.20 -31.94 22.42
CA LEU A 313 -0.04 -30.51 22.17
C LEU A 313 -1.35 -29.87 21.74
N ALA A 314 -1.65 -28.69 22.26
CA ALA A 314 -2.78 -27.89 21.79
C ALA A 314 -2.46 -27.27 20.42
N PRO A 315 -3.19 -27.63 19.34
CA PRO A 315 -2.86 -27.21 17.97
C PRO A 315 -2.74 -25.67 17.81
N ARG A 316 -3.60 -24.92 18.51
CA ARG A 316 -3.61 -23.45 18.49
C ARG A 316 -2.37 -22.84 19.12
N THR A 317 -1.96 -23.37 20.28
CA THR A 317 -0.78 -22.90 21.01
C THR A 317 0.48 -23.18 20.21
N LEU A 318 0.60 -24.40 19.65
CA LEU A 318 1.70 -24.79 18.79
C LEU A 318 1.82 -23.85 17.58
N LEU A 319 0.72 -23.65 16.87
CA LEU A 319 0.69 -22.81 15.66
C LEU A 319 1.01 -21.35 15.98
N LEU A 320 0.36 -20.77 17.00
CA LEU A 320 0.61 -19.38 17.37
C LEU A 320 2.06 -19.17 17.84
N GLY A 321 2.60 -20.13 18.61
CA GLY A 321 4.00 -20.10 19.03
C GLY A 321 4.96 -20.15 17.83
N ALA A 322 4.69 -21.05 16.88
CA ALA A 322 5.50 -21.19 15.67
C ALA A 322 5.45 -19.94 14.79
N LEU A 323 4.25 -19.39 14.55
CA LEU A 323 4.09 -18.14 13.79
C LEU A 323 4.80 -16.96 14.47
N THR A 324 4.73 -16.89 15.80
CA THR A 324 5.42 -15.85 16.59
C THR A 324 6.93 -15.97 16.49
N LEU A 325 7.46 -17.20 16.65
CA LEU A 325 8.89 -17.46 16.54
C LEU A 325 9.41 -17.17 15.12
N ALA A 326 8.67 -17.58 14.11
CA ALA A 326 9.01 -17.33 12.71
C ALA A 326 9.00 -15.83 12.38
N ALA A 327 7.99 -15.08 12.83
CA ALA A 327 7.91 -13.65 12.67
C ALA A 327 9.07 -12.92 13.38
N PHE A 328 9.41 -13.37 14.58
CA PHE A 328 10.57 -12.84 15.33
C PHE A 328 11.89 -13.13 14.62
N ALA A 329 12.11 -14.39 14.20
CA ALA A 329 13.32 -14.78 13.47
C ALA A 329 13.45 -14.00 12.14
N HIS A 330 12.36 -13.82 11.42
CA HIS A 330 12.31 -13.02 10.20
C HIS A 330 12.68 -11.54 10.48
N MET A 331 12.13 -10.95 11.53
CA MET A 331 12.47 -9.58 11.95
C MET A 331 13.97 -9.46 12.27
N VAL A 332 14.52 -10.35 13.09
CA VAL A 332 15.94 -10.36 13.47
C VAL A 332 16.83 -10.49 12.23
N TYR A 333 16.46 -11.40 11.31
CA TYR A 333 17.18 -11.59 10.08
C TYR A 333 17.19 -10.31 9.22
N PHE A 334 16.06 -9.63 9.05
CA PHE A 334 16.01 -8.41 8.25
C PHE A 334 16.66 -7.21 8.91
N VAL A 335 16.69 -7.14 10.24
CA VAL A 335 17.54 -6.19 10.98
C VAL A 335 19.00 -6.46 10.67
N TRP A 336 19.45 -7.70 10.81
CA TRP A 336 20.83 -8.09 10.45
C TRP A 336 21.15 -7.74 8.99
N TYR A 337 20.26 -8.07 8.06
CA TYR A 337 20.40 -7.73 6.64
C TYR A 337 20.48 -6.20 6.40
N ALA A 338 19.73 -5.41 7.16
CA ALA A 338 19.79 -3.95 7.09
C ALA A 338 21.19 -3.41 7.43
N TYR A 339 21.91 -4.06 8.34
CA TYR A 339 23.28 -3.70 8.68
C TYR A 339 24.29 -3.98 7.55
N GLN A 340 23.95 -4.80 6.58
CA GLN A 340 24.78 -5.10 5.40
C GLN A 340 24.54 -4.11 4.25
N ARG A 341 23.58 -3.20 4.37
CA ARG A 341 23.23 -2.25 3.30
C ARG A 341 24.02 -0.95 3.42
N GLY A 342 24.11 -0.19 2.31
CA GLY A 342 24.91 1.04 2.25
C GLY A 342 24.36 2.23 3.03
N GLY A 343 23.06 2.28 3.36
CA GLY A 343 22.43 3.43 4.03
C GLY A 343 22.38 4.69 3.16
N PRO A 344 21.76 4.65 1.97
CA PRO A 344 21.84 5.74 0.99
C PRO A 344 21.34 7.09 1.54
N ASP A 345 20.27 7.10 2.31
CA ASP A 345 19.72 8.34 2.86
C ASP A 345 20.62 8.91 3.98
N PHE A 346 21.21 8.03 4.81
CA PHE A 346 22.19 8.46 5.80
C PHE A 346 23.41 9.09 5.15
N TRP A 347 23.87 8.54 4.01
CA TRP A 347 25.00 9.10 3.26
C TRP A 347 24.77 10.54 2.86
N ILE A 348 23.60 10.84 2.31
CA ILE A 348 23.23 12.19 1.91
C ILE A 348 23.22 13.11 3.13
N GLN A 349 22.59 12.67 4.23
CA GLN A 349 22.51 13.44 5.46
C GLN A 349 23.91 13.73 6.03
N PHE A 350 24.75 12.72 6.09
CA PHE A 350 26.08 12.83 6.68
C PHE A 350 27.04 13.64 5.80
N ALA A 351 27.13 13.32 4.49
CA ALA A 351 28.02 14.02 3.57
C ALA A 351 27.68 15.51 3.47
N SER A 352 26.39 15.85 3.21
CA SER A 352 25.99 17.26 3.14
C SER A 352 26.22 18.02 4.45
N THR A 353 26.08 17.33 5.61
CA THR A 353 26.42 17.97 6.90
C THR A 353 27.92 18.16 7.05
N GLN A 354 28.73 17.20 6.60
CA GLN A 354 30.19 17.27 6.64
C GLN A 354 30.71 18.40 5.76
N ASP A 355 30.24 18.49 4.51
CA ASP A 355 30.60 19.54 3.56
C ASP A 355 30.21 20.94 4.09
N PHE A 356 29.00 21.06 4.67
CA PHE A 356 28.55 22.31 5.28
C PHE A 356 29.42 22.74 6.45
N ILE A 357 29.86 21.83 7.33
CA ILE A 357 30.61 22.17 8.55
C ILE A 357 32.11 22.36 8.26
N ARG A 358 32.70 21.56 7.35
CA ARG A 358 34.15 21.56 7.10
C ARG A 358 34.54 22.49 5.97
N GLU A 359 33.74 22.51 4.90
CA GLU A 359 34.10 23.17 3.66
C GLU A 359 33.36 24.49 3.48
N GLY A 360 32.34 24.74 4.32
CA GLY A 360 31.48 25.93 4.22
C GLY A 360 30.47 25.88 3.05
N GLU A 361 30.30 24.71 2.42
CA GLU A 361 29.34 24.52 1.35
C GLU A 361 27.91 24.68 1.86
N PRO A 362 26.95 25.16 1.05
CA PRO A 362 25.57 25.33 1.49
C PRO A 362 24.92 23.98 1.79
N LEU A 363 24.32 23.84 2.99
CA LEU A 363 23.58 22.61 3.39
C LEU A 363 22.47 22.26 2.39
N TYR A 364 21.86 23.26 1.75
CA TYR A 364 20.80 23.11 0.75
C TYR A 364 21.23 23.77 -0.56
N SER A 365 21.38 22.97 -1.61
CA SER A 365 21.53 23.45 -2.98
C SER A 365 20.18 23.55 -3.66
N LEU A 366 19.68 24.75 -3.90
CA LEU A 366 18.37 24.95 -4.56
C LEU A 366 18.39 24.43 -6.00
N ALA A 367 19.49 24.62 -6.73
CA ALA A 367 19.65 24.10 -8.09
C ALA A 367 19.55 22.58 -8.11
N SER A 368 20.29 21.89 -7.23
CA SER A 368 20.21 20.42 -7.13
C SER A 368 18.83 19.91 -6.70
N ILE A 369 18.09 20.67 -5.87
CA ILE A 369 16.72 20.34 -5.49
C ILE A 369 15.78 20.52 -6.69
N GLU A 370 15.98 21.50 -7.54
CA GLU A 370 15.19 21.72 -8.75
C GLU A 370 15.45 20.68 -9.82
N GLU A 371 16.70 20.26 -10.00
CA GLU A 371 17.08 19.20 -10.94
C GLU A 371 16.70 17.81 -10.46
N ASN A 372 16.71 17.58 -9.16
CA ASN A 372 16.62 16.23 -8.59
C ASN A 372 15.77 16.18 -7.30
N HIS A 373 14.53 16.61 -7.38
CA HIS A 373 13.60 16.85 -6.25
C HIS A 373 13.58 15.76 -5.16
N PHE A 374 13.70 14.49 -5.55
CA PHE A 374 13.68 13.34 -4.65
C PHE A 374 14.93 12.48 -4.74
N GLY A 375 15.96 12.93 -5.49
CA GLY A 375 17.23 12.26 -5.66
C GLY A 375 18.19 12.47 -4.48
N TYR A 376 19.48 12.41 -4.77
CA TYR A 376 20.57 12.42 -3.80
C TYR A 376 20.91 13.85 -3.30
N VAL A 377 19.90 14.57 -2.76
CA VAL A 377 20.05 15.93 -2.21
C VAL A 377 19.58 15.99 -0.77
N PHE A 378 20.20 16.85 0.04
CA PHE A 378 19.77 17.08 1.43
C PHE A 378 18.43 17.81 1.45
N LYS A 379 17.41 17.18 2.01
CA LYS A 379 16.02 17.68 2.08
C LYS A 379 15.36 17.55 3.45
N TRP A 380 16.10 17.08 4.42
CA TRP A 380 15.61 16.95 5.80
C TRP A 380 15.61 18.30 6.53
N PRO A 381 14.82 18.43 7.62
CA PRO A 381 14.92 19.62 8.46
C PRO A 381 16.34 19.83 8.98
N PRO A 382 16.79 21.09 9.21
CA PRO A 382 18.15 21.41 9.66
C PRO A 382 18.57 20.69 10.93
N PHE A 383 17.58 20.31 11.76
CA PHE A 383 17.81 19.59 13.01
C PHE A 383 18.57 18.28 12.84
N ILE A 384 18.43 17.60 11.71
CA ILE A 384 19.20 16.39 11.40
C ILE A 384 20.69 16.72 11.28
N ALA A 385 21.05 17.80 10.59
CA ALA A 385 22.43 18.24 10.49
C ALA A 385 23.01 18.68 11.84
N MET A 386 22.19 19.33 12.69
CA MET A 386 22.59 19.64 14.07
C MET A 386 22.93 18.36 14.87
N LEU A 387 22.15 17.32 14.74
CA LEU A 387 22.42 16.03 15.42
C LEU A 387 23.67 15.33 14.90
N LEU A 388 23.98 15.46 13.61
CA LEU A 388 25.13 14.84 12.99
C LEU A 388 26.43 15.66 13.16
N ARG A 389 26.33 16.97 13.45
CA ARG A 389 27.48 17.88 13.60
C ARG A 389 28.59 17.35 14.51
N PRO A 390 28.34 16.78 15.70
CA PRO A 390 29.40 16.28 16.58
C PRO A 390 30.20 15.12 16.00
N PHE A 391 29.71 14.48 14.95
CA PHE A 391 30.25 13.25 14.38
C PHE A 391 30.92 13.43 13.02
N VAL A 392 30.95 14.64 12.47
CA VAL A 392 31.47 14.91 11.11
C VAL A 392 32.92 14.54 10.94
N ASP A 393 33.72 14.49 12.03
CA ASP A 393 35.14 14.12 12.04
C ASP A 393 35.35 12.60 12.21
N MET A 394 34.31 11.83 12.48
CA MET A 394 34.39 10.39 12.64
C MET A 394 34.34 9.67 11.29
N TYR A 395 34.83 8.43 11.29
CA TYR A 395 34.70 7.57 10.12
C TYR A 395 33.22 7.27 9.85
N ARG A 396 32.81 7.58 8.65
CA ARG A 396 31.37 7.56 8.26
C ARG A 396 30.63 6.25 8.53
N TRP A 397 31.34 5.10 8.39
CA TRP A 397 30.72 3.80 8.67
C TRP A 397 30.46 3.58 10.15
N ASP A 398 31.32 4.09 11.01
CA ASP A 398 31.13 3.98 12.47
C ASP A 398 29.91 4.80 12.90
N VAL A 399 29.75 6.01 12.31
CA VAL A 399 28.56 6.85 12.56
C VAL A 399 27.31 6.18 12.04
N LEU A 400 27.32 5.56 10.84
CA LEU A 400 26.20 4.80 10.31
C LEU A 400 25.84 3.61 11.21
N MET A 401 26.85 2.86 11.71
CA MET A 401 26.61 1.74 12.62
C MET A 401 26.02 2.21 13.95
N GLY A 402 26.52 3.30 14.52
CA GLY A 402 25.96 3.93 15.71
C GLY A 402 24.52 4.38 15.50
N TYR A 403 24.25 5.02 14.36
CA TYR A 403 22.91 5.46 13.97
C TYR A 403 21.92 4.30 13.84
N ARG A 404 22.35 3.20 13.20
CA ARG A 404 21.53 1.96 13.09
C ARG A 404 21.27 1.32 14.45
N LEU A 405 22.30 1.27 15.31
CA LEU A 405 22.15 0.73 16.66
C LEU A 405 21.13 1.52 17.47
N ILE A 406 21.16 2.85 17.40
CA ILE A 406 20.16 3.71 18.06
C ILE A 406 18.78 3.41 17.53
N ASN A 407 18.58 3.39 16.19
CA ASN A 407 17.26 3.13 15.60
C ASN A 407 16.76 1.72 15.91
N THR A 408 17.61 0.70 15.89
CA THR A 408 17.25 -0.68 16.27
C THR A 408 16.86 -0.76 17.75
N THR A 409 17.58 -0.08 18.62
CA THR A 409 17.28 0.00 20.05
C THR A 409 15.93 0.69 20.30
N LEU A 410 15.67 1.81 19.62
CA LEU A 410 14.39 2.53 19.72
C LEU A 410 13.22 1.70 19.19
N LEU A 411 13.43 0.93 18.11
CA LEU A 411 12.43 -0.02 17.61
C LEU A 411 12.13 -1.11 18.64
N ALA A 412 13.17 -1.67 19.27
CA ALA A 412 13.03 -2.66 20.33
C ALA A 412 12.35 -2.08 21.59
N VAL A 413 12.67 -0.84 21.97
CA VAL A 413 11.99 -0.12 23.07
C VAL A 413 10.51 0.09 22.75
N ALA A 414 10.17 0.51 21.53
CA ALA A 414 8.77 0.64 21.10
C ALA A 414 8.03 -0.71 21.21
N ALA A 415 8.65 -1.80 20.75
CA ALA A 415 8.10 -3.15 20.87
C ALA A 415 7.88 -3.54 22.33
N LEU A 416 8.88 -3.34 23.19
CA LEU A 416 8.81 -3.63 24.62
C LEU A 416 7.69 -2.82 25.30
N LEU A 417 7.60 -1.53 25.04
CA LEU A 417 6.57 -0.67 25.60
C LEU A 417 5.15 -1.12 25.20
N LEU A 418 4.96 -1.60 23.99
CA LEU A 418 3.69 -2.17 23.51
C LEU A 418 3.43 -3.55 24.12
N LEU A 419 4.46 -4.41 24.24
CA LEU A 419 4.36 -5.72 24.92
C LEU A 419 3.94 -5.56 26.37
N LEU A 420 4.45 -4.56 27.08
CA LEU A 420 4.08 -4.25 28.47
C LEU A 420 2.61 -3.81 28.62
N GLN A 421 1.93 -3.43 27.52
CA GLN A 421 0.48 -3.16 27.52
C GLN A 421 -0.36 -4.44 27.34
N THR A 422 0.24 -5.58 26.99
CA THR A 422 -0.49 -6.82 26.78
C THR A 422 -0.81 -7.50 28.11
N ARG A 423 -2.02 -8.11 28.18
CA ARG A 423 -2.47 -8.84 29.38
C ARG A 423 -2.32 -10.35 29.25
N THR A 424 -2.16 -10.83 28.04
CA THR A 424 -2.08 -12.26 27.73
C THR A 424 -0.93 -12.52 26.76
N TRP A 425 -0.36 -13.71 26.82
CA TRP A 425 0.71 -14.12 25.92
C TRP A 425 0.24 -14.13 24.44
N THR A 426 -1.06 -14.39 24.20
CA THR A 426 -1.62 -14.39 22.84
C THR A 426 -1.65 -13.00 22.21
N LEU A 427 -1.90 -11.96 23.01
CA LEU A 427 -1.75 -10.57 22.55
C LEU A 427 -0.29 -10.17 22.38
N ALA A 428 0.60 -10.63 23.27
CA ALA A 428 2.02 -10.43 23.10
C ALA A 428 2.51 -11.07 21.79
N ALA A 429 2.05 -12.27 21.47
CA ALA A 429 2.31 -12.92 20.19
C ALA A 429 1.83 -12.07 18.99
N CYS A 430 0.63 -11.50 19.07
CA CYS A 430 0.14 -10.57 18.03
C CYS A 430 1.07 -9.37 17.84
N ILE A 431 1.54 -8.76 18.92
CA ILE A 431 2.48 -7.63 18.86
C ILE A 431 3.79 -8.06 18.19
N VAL A 432 4.37 -9.22 18.57
CA VAL A 432 5.59 -9.72 17.91
C VAL A 432 5.37 -9.95 16.42
N ILE A 433 4.23 -10.54 16.02
CA ILE A 433 3.88 -10.75 14.61
C ILE A 433 3.79 -9.40 13.88
N ILE A 434 3.14 -8.39 14.47
CA ILE A 434 3.04 -7.05 13.87
C ILE A 434 4.42 -6.42 13.67
N PHE A 435 5.38 -6.63 14.58
CA PHE A 435 6.73 -6.11 14.44
C PHE A 435 7.56 -6.79 13.35
N SER A 436 7.13 -7.94 12.81
CA SER A 436 7.69 -8.49 11.58
C SER A 436 7.20 -7.66 10.38
N PHE A 437 7.66 -6.42 10.34
CA PHE A 437 7.16 -5.35 9.49
C PHE A 437 8.30 -4.81 8.62
N ARG A 438 8.31 -5.19 7.35
CA ARG A 438 9.39 -4.86 6.42
C ARG A 438 9.73 -3.37 6.34
N PRO A 439 8.77 -2.42 6.31
CA PRO A 439 9.08 -1.00 6.33
C PRO A 439 9.97 -0.56 7.49
N ALA A 440 9.86 -1.17 8.67
CA ALA A 440 10.69 -0.83 9.83
C ALA A 440 12.15 -1.24 9.64
N THR A 441 12.40 -2.40 9.03
CA THR A 441 13.76 -2.85 8.72
C THR A 441 14.35 -2.08 7.52
N ASP A 442 13.53 -1.68 6.55
CA ASP A 442 13.95 -0.83 5.46
C ASP A 442 14.33 0.57 5.94
N ALA A 443 13.61 1.15 6.92
CA ALA A 443 13.99 2.40 7.57
C ALA A 443 15.42 2.32 8.16
N ILE A 444 15.76 1.21 8.83
CA ILE A 444 17.11 0.97 9.36
C ILE A 444 18.13 0.82 8.22
N ALA A 445 17.78 0.08 7.16
CA ALA A 445 18.64 -0.16 6.02
C ALA A 445 19.00 1.13 5.26
N PHE A 446 18.03 2.02 5.06
CA PHE A 446 18.23 3.32 4.40
C PHE A 446 18.90 4.36 5.33
N GLY A 447 18.93 4.14 6.64
CA GLY A 447 19.42 5.12 7.61
C GLY A 447 18.40 6.24 7.86
N GLN A 448 17.13 5.87 8.03
CA GLN A 448 16.02 6.79 8.32
C GLN A 448 15.66 6.82 9.81
N VAL A 449 14.95 7.88 10.22
CA VAL A 449 14.57 8.13 11.63
C VAL A 449 13.22 7.53 12.03
N ASP A 450 12.56 6.75 11.18
CA ASP A 450 11.17 6.32 11.41
C ASP A 450 11.01 5.43 12.64
N ALA A 451 12.03 4.65 12.99
CA ALA A 451 12.03 3.88 14.24
C ALA A 451 12.03 4.79 15.48
N ALA A 452 12.80 5.88 15.42
CA ALA A 452 12.81 6.90 16.50
C ALA A 452 11.46 7.62 16.59
N ILE A 453 10.84 7.95 15.45
CA ILE A 453 9.51 8.56 15.41
C ILE A 453 8.48 7.60 15.98
N LEU A 454 8.46 6.31 15.59
CA LEU A 454 7.55 5.32 16.16
C LEU A 454 7.70 5.22 17.67
N CYS A 455 8.94 5.11 18.18
CA CYS A 455 9.21 5.06 19.62
C CYS A 455 8.69 6.31 20.33
N GLY A 456 8.99 7.49 19.80
CA GLY A 456 8.51 8.76 20.32
C GLY A 456 6.98 8.85 20.35
N LEU A 457 6.28 8.36 19.31
CA LEU A 457 4.81 8.30 19.27
C LEU A 457 4.24 7.35 20.32
N VAL A 458 4.87 6.17 20.54
CA VAL A 458 4.47 5.25 21.61
C VAL A 458 4.63 5.93 22.97
N VAL A 459 5.79 6.57 23.22
CA VAL A 459 6.04 7.30 24.47
C VAL A 459 5.08 8.47 24.65
N THR A 460 4.79 9.22 23.59
CA THR A 460 3.79 10.32 23.60
C THR A 460 2.43 9.80 24.02
N LEU A 461 1.95 8.69 23.43
CA LEU A 461 0.66 8.11 23.81
C LEU A 461 0.64 7.67 25.28
N LEU A 462 1.72 7.06 25.76
CA LEU A 462 1.84 6.64 27.15
C LEU A 462 1.89 7.83 28.12
N ALA A 463 2.57 8.92 27.74
CA ALA A 463 2.60 10.18 28.50
C ALA A 463 1.21 10.82 28.61
N LEU A 464 0.48 10.90 27.47
CA LEU A 464 -0.91 11.40 27.46
C LEU A 464 -1.84 10.58 28.35
N ARG A 465 -1.68 9.25 28.38
CA ARG A 465 -2.47 8.36 29.24
C ARG A 465 -2.14 8.50 30.73
N ARG A 466 -0.96 9.02 31.06
CA ARG A 466 -0.53 9.32 32.45
C ARG A 466 -0.79 10.77 32.84
N GLY A 467 -1.35 11.59 31.96
CA GLY A 467 -1.56 13.03 32.21
C GLY A 467 -0.28 13.87 32.14
N TRP A 468 0.82 13.31 31.58
CA TRP A 468 2.08 14.01 31.37
C TRP A 468 2.03 14.79 30.05
N ASP A 469 1.04 15.67 29.94
CA ASP A 469 0.70 16.35 28.70
C ASP A 469 1.84 17.25 28.20
N ASP A 470 2.52 17.99 29.11
CA ASP A 470 3.66 18.84 28.72
C ASP A 470 4.79 18.04 28.08
N LEU A 471 5.10 16.86 28.65
CA LEU A 471 6.10 15.93 28.07
C LEU A 471 5.64 15.39 26.70
N ALA A 472 4.37 15.02 26.58
CA ALA A 472 3.82 14.54 25.33
C ALA A 472 3.95 15.60 24.21
N GLY A 473 3.63 16.87 24.52
CA GLY A 473 3.82 17.97 23.59
C GLY A 473 5.28 18.20 23.21
N ALA A 474 6.19 18.15 24.19
CA ALA A 474 7.62 18.31 23.96
C ALA A 474 8.19 17.22 23.02
N ILE A 475 7.77 15.96 23.21
CA ILE A 475 8.16 14.86 22.34
C ILE A 475 7.63 15.09 20.91
N VAL A 476 6.36 15.46 20.74
CA VAL A 476 5.79 15.74 19.40
C VAL A 476 6.55 16.86 18.71
N ALA A 477 6.95 17.91 19.42
CA ALA A 477 7.77 18.97 18.87
C ALA A 477 9.14 18.44 18.37
N LEU A 478 9.79 17.60 19.16
CA LEU A 478 11.04 16.94 18.74
C LEU A 478 10.84 16.08 17.47
N LEU A 479 9.77 15.26 17.44
CA LEU A 479 9.47 14.43 16.28
C LEU A 479 9.19 15.27 15.03
N ALA A 480 8.52 16.41 15.16
CA ALA A 480 8.27 17.33 14.06
C ALA A 480 9.56 17.97 13.50
N LEU A 481 10.62 18.07 14.29
CA LEU A 481 11.94 18.51 13.83
C LEU A 481 12.74 17.41 13.13
N LEU A 482 12.45 16.14 13.39
CA LEU A 482 13.02 15.02 12.64
C LEU A 482 12.33 14.85 11.27
N LYS A 483 11.00 14.94 11.27
CA LYS A 483 10.13 14.96 10.07
C LYS A 483 8.89 15.78 10.37
N ILE A 484 8.48 16.66 9.48
CA ILE A 484 7.45 17.69 9.75
C ILE A 484 6.08 17.12 10.08
N PHE A 485 5.66 16.01 9.52
CA PHE A 485 4.29 15.52 9.60
C PHE A 485 3.76 15.22 11.03
N PRO A 486 4.54 14.87 12.07
CA PRO A 486 4.05 14.77 13.45
C PRO A 486 3.38 16.03 13.99
N ILE A 487 3.61 17.21 13.37
CA ILE A 487 2.96 18.47 13.73
C ILE A 487 1.42 18.37 13.70
N LEU A 488 0.86 17.46 12.90
CA LEU A 488 -0.59 17.21 12.83
C LEU A 488 -1.19 16.79 14.18
N LEU A 489 -0.40 16.22 15.10
CA LEU A 489 -0.87 15.89 16.46
C LEU A 489 -1.22 17.10 17.31
N PHE A 490 -0.64 18.28 17.02
CA PHE A 490 -1.07 19.50 17.68
C PHE A 490 -2.51 19.84 17.35
N GLY A 491 -3.01 19.49 16.15
CA GLY A 491 -4.42 19.58 15.80
C GLY A 491 -5.30 18.73 16.72
N LEU A 492 -4.89 17.49 17.03
CA LEU A 492 -5.57 16.65 18.02
C LEU A 492 -5.57 17.28 19.41
N PHE A 493 -4.42 17.82 19.86
CA PHE A 493 -4.32 18.46 21.17
C PHE A 493 -5.22 19.70 21.29
N LEU A 494 -5.31 20.52 20.24
CA LEU A 494 -6.19 21.70 20.19
C LEU A 494 -7.67 21.30 20.28
N ILE A 495 -8.13 20.32 19.51
CA ILE A 495 -9.52 19.88 19.50
C ILE A 495 -9.91 19.25 20.83
N GLN A 496 -9.00 18.46 21.43
CA GLN A 496 -9.21 17.87 22.75
C GLN A 496 -8.98 18.85 23.91
N ARG A 497 -8.67 20.12 23.60
CA ARG A 497 -8.37 21.17 24.59
C ARG A 497 -7.25 20.77 25.55
N ARG A 498 -6.26 19.99 25.09
CA ARG A 498 -5.07 19.62 25.86
C ARG A 498 -4.03 20.74 25.84
N TRP A 499 -4.40 21.85 26.43
CA TRP A 499 -3.58 23.09 26.41
C TRP A 499 -2.18 22.87 27.00
N ARG A 500 -2.04 21.97 27.99
CA ARG A 500 -0.72 21.64 28.56
C ARG A 500 0.17 20.97 27.52
N ALA A 501 -0.35 20.03 26.72
CA ALA A 501 0.42 19.41 25.64
C ALA A 501 0.81 20.43 24.57
N PHE A 502 -0.10 21.32 24.20
CA PHE A 502 0.20 22.40 23.27
C PHE A 502 1.28 23.33 23.81
N ARG A 503 1.17 23.79 25.07
CA ARG A 503 2.17 24.60 25.75
C ARG A 503 3.53 23.92 25.82
N GLY A 504 3.58 22.65 26.29
CA GLY A 504 4.81 21.86 26.37
C GLY A 504 5.51 21.74 25.01
N GLY A 505 4.74 21.51 23.95
CA GLY A 505 5.24 21.49 22.58
C GLY A 505 5.78 22.83 22.09
N LEU A 506 5.08 23.94 22.40
CA LEU A 506 5.52 25.28 22.03
C LEU A 506 6.85 25.64 22.73
N LEU A 507 6.93 25.41 24.05
CA LEU A 507 8.13 25.72 24.83
C LEU A 507 9.33 24.87 24.40
N ALA A 508 9.12 23.56 24.18
CA ALA A 508 10.16 22.68 23.70
C ALA A 508 10.57 23.01 22.26
N GLY A 509 9.59 23.30 21.39
CA GLY A 509 9.85 23.71 20.01
C GLY A 509 10.68 24.99 19.93
N LEU A 510 10.38 25.97 20.81
CA LEU A 510 11.19 27.19 20.91
C LEU A 510 12.63 26.87 21.38
N LEU A 511 12.78 26.02 22.40
CA LEU A 511 14.09 25.59 22.89
C LEU A 511 14.90 24.91 21.78
N TYR A 512 14.28 23.99 21.05
CA TYR A 512 14.93 23.29 19.94
C TYR A 512 15.27 24.23 18.78
N ALA A 513 14.40 25.21 18.49
CA ALA A 513 14.66 26.23 17.48
C ALA A 513 15.87 27.10 17.85
N VAL A 514 15.95 27.55 19.11
CA VAL A 514 17.10 28.31 19.62
C VAL A 514 18.37 27.48 19.52
N ALA A 515 18.35 26.20 19.94
CA ALA A 515 19.49 25.30 19.83
C ALA A 515 19.93 25.10 18.37
N GLY A 516 18.99 24.88 17.46
CA GLY A 516 19.25 24.71 16.04
C GLY A 516 19.83 25.96 15.40
N ILE A 517 19.24 27.12 15.67
CA ILE A 517 19.73 28.41 15.15
C ILE A 517 21.14 28.72 15.68
N THR A 518 21.40 28.43 16.95
CA THR A 518 22.74 28.61 17.55
C THR A 518 23.76 27.67 16.93
N ALA A 519 23.37 26.44 16.58
CA ALA A 519 24.27 25.45 16.03
C ALA A 519 24.56 25.63 14.54
N LEU A 520 23.60 26.06 13.73
CA LEU A 520 23.68 26.07 12.25
C LEU A 520 23.44 27.46 11.63
N GLY A 521 23.02 28.45 12.40
CA GLY A 521 22.69 29.80 11.92
C GLY A 521 21.23 29.94 11.48
N TRP A 522 20.71 31.17 11.54
CA TRP A 522 19.33 31.50 11.14
C TRP A 522 19.09 31.30 9.64
N GLN A 523 20.07 31.61 8.80
CA GLN A 523 19.95 31.55 7.34
C GLN A 523 19.57 30.16 6.85
N VAL A 524 20.16 29.10 7.44
CA VAL A 524 19.88 27.70 7.10
C VAL A 524 18.42 27.35 7.39
N HIS A 525 17.90 27.81 8.52
CA HIS A 525 16.50 27.57 8.92
C HIS A 525 15.53 28.34 8.02
N ALA A 526 15.81 29.63 7.78
CA ALA A 526 15.00 30.46 6.89
C ALA A 526 14.97 29.86 5.46
N LEU A 527 16.14 29.46 4.92
CA LEU A 527 16.24 28.82 3.62
C LEU A 527 15.38 27.54 3.57
N TYR A 528 15.45 26.70 4.60
CA TYR A 528 14.65 25.49 4.66
C TYR A 528 13.15 25.76 4.62
N PHE A 529 12.64 26.59 5.55
CA PHE A 529 11.21 26.78 5.69
C PHE A 529 10.58 27.58 4.55
N PHE A 530 11.29 28.57 3.99
CA PHE A 530 10.73 29.46 2.99
C PHE A 530 11.05 29.07 1.55
N GLN A 531 12.08 28.25 1.30
CA GLN A 531 12.46 27.90 -0.06
C GLN A 531 12.53 26.39 -0.30
N VAL A 532 13.18 25.62 0.57
CA VAL A 532 13.35 24.18 0.38
C VAL A 532 12.03 23.44 0.59
N LEU A 533 11.39 23.64 1.74
CA LEU A 533 10.16 22.93 2.09
C LEU A 533 9.03 23.10 1.07
N PRO A 534 8.74 24.31 0.54
CA PRO A 534 7.74 24.45 -0.52
C PRO A 534 8.10 23.67 -1.80
N ARG A 535 9.38 23.61 -2.17
CA ARG A 535 9.84 22.90 -3.36
C ARG A 535 9.72 21.38 -3.23
N ILE A 536 10.03 20.84 -2.06
CA ILE A 536 9.97 19.38 -1.81
C ILE A 536 8.57 18.91 -1.36
N SER A 537 7.62 19.81 -1.12
CA SER A 537 6.26 19.47 -0.68
C SER A 537 5.35 18.96 -1.79
N GLY A 538 5.84 18.83 -3.01
CA GLY A 538 5.12 18.27 -4.15
C GLY A 538 4.96 16.75 -4.07
N GLY A 539 4.08 16.20 -4.91
CA GLY A 539 3.96 14.77 -5.12
C GLY A 539 4.91 14.25 -6.18
N THR A 540 5.07 12.93 -6.23
CA THR A 540 5.86 12.25 -7.24
C THR A 540 5.19 10.96 -7.66
N ALA A 541 5.36 10.60 -8.93
CA ALA A 541 4.95 9.31 -9.47
C ALA A 541 5.88 8.15 -9.08
N TRP A 542 6.98 8.44 -8.35
CA TRP A 542 7.92 7.41 -7.94
C TRP A 542 7.24 6.27 -7.21
N ILE A 543 7.69 5.07 -7.51
CA ILE A 543 7.03 3.84 -7.08
C ILE A 543 6.95 3.68 -5.56
N GLU A 544 7.94 4.19 -4.85
CA GLU A 544 7.94 4.13 -3.38
C GLU A 544 6.99 5.13 -2.73
N ASN A 545 6.46 6.11 -3.49
CA ASN A 545 5.42 6.99 -3.01
C ASN A 545 4.08 6.26 -2.93
N GLN A 546 3.77 5.73 -1.77
CA GLN A 546 2.57 4.91 -1.50
C GLN A 546 1.44 5.72 -0.84
N THR A 547 1.28 6.96 -1.29
CA THR A 547 0.16 7.85 -0.90
C THR A 547 -0.92 7.88 -1.98
N PHE A 548 -2.04 8.55 -1.67
CA PHE A 548 -3.06 8.85 -2.67
C PHE A 548 -2.51 9.69 -3.84
N ASN A 549 -1.64 10.66 -3.54
CA ASN A 549 -0.98 11.43 -4.58
C ASN A 549 -0.11 10.53 -5.47
N GLY A 550 0.75 9.69 -4.89
CA GLY A 550 1.60 8.77 -5.65
C GLY A 550 0.79 7.80 -6.51
N PHE A 551 -0.33 7.30 -6.00
CA PHE A 551 -1.25 6.46 -6.76
C PHE A 551 -1.81 7.21 -7.99
N LEU A 552 -2.37 8.41 -7.78
CA LEU A 552 -2.92 9.21 -8.88
C LEU A 552 -1.83 9.67 -9.85
N SER A 553 -0.69 10.15 -9.36
CA SER A 553 0.42 10.59 -10.22
C SER A 553 0.82 9.48 -11.20
N ARG A 554 0.94 8.25 -10.73
CA ARG A 554 1.27 7.10 -11.59
C ARG A 554 0.19 6.77 -12.62
N LEU A 555 -1.08 7.10 -12.36
CA LEU A 555 -2.15 6.93 -13.36
C LEU A 555 -2.05 7.96 -14.50
N PHE A 556 -1.40 9.10 -14.26
CA PHE A 556 -1.30 10.21 -15.19
C PHE A 556 0.08 10.38 -15.83
N THR A 557 1.02 9.44 -15.62
CA THR A 557 2.35 9.49 -16.23
C THR A 557 2.77 8.16 -16.81
N ALA A 558 3.50 8.19 -17.92
CA ALA A 558 4.15 7.03 -18.51
C ALA A 558 5.49 6.69 -17.85
N GLN A 559 6.16 7.70 -17.31
CA GLN A 559 7.47 7.54 -16.67
C GLN A 559 7.33 7.63 -15.17
N ILE A 560 7.73 6.58 -14.47
CA ILE A 560 7.79 6.57 -13.00
C ILE A 560 9.18 7.07 -12.61
N ALA A 561 9.36 8.38 -12.69
CA ALA A 561 10.58 9.05 -12.27
C ALA A 561 10.46 9.59 -10.84
N SER A 562 11.59 9.83 -10.21
CA SER A 562 11.66 10.43 -8.87
C SER A 562 11.38 11.93 -8.86
N ASP A 563 11.13 12.52 -10.02
CA ASP A 563 10.88 13.96 -10.16
C ASP A 563 9.52 14.36 -9.60
N LYS A 564 9.38 15.65 -9.32
CA LYS A 564 8.12 16.22 -8.93
C LYS A 564 7.11 16.11 -10.07
N PHE A 565 5.95 15.52 -9.79
CA PHE A 565 4.89 15.40 -10.76
C PHE A 565 3.78 16.41 -10.47
N GLU A 566 3.57 17.33 -11.41
CA GLU A 566 2.55 18.38 -11.32
C GLU A 566 1.49 18.17 -12.38
N HIS A 567 0.27 17.90 -11.92
CA HIS A 567 -0.90 17.81 -12.78
C HIS A 567 -2.12 18.37 -12.03
N PRO A 568 -2.89 19.33 -12.60
CA PRO A 568 -3.96 20.03 -11.89
C PRO A 568 -5.00 19.10 -11.26
N VAL A 569 -5.40 18.04 -11.97
CA VAL A 569 -6.38 17.05 -11.47
C VAL A 569 -5.81 16.28 -10.27
N VAL A 570 -4.54 15.86 -10.35
CA VAL A 570 -3.86 15.13 -9.27
C VAL A 570 -3.72 16.02 -8.04
N THR A 571 -3.32 17.26 -8.23
CA THR A 571 -3.17 18.25 -7.15
C THR A 571 -4.51 18.51 -6.47
N LEU A 572 -5.56 18.83 -7.23
CA LEU A 572 -6.90 19.09 -6.69
C LEU A 572 -7.46 17.88 -5.96
N ALA A 573 -7.37 16.70 -6.56
CA ALA A 573 -7.85 15.45 -5.94
C ALA A 573 -7.07 15.11 -4.66
N THR A 574 -5.75 15.37 -4.61
CA THR A 574 -4.92 15.18 -3.42
C THR A 574 -5.37 16.10 -2.28
N TYR A 575 -5.62 17.38 -2.55
CA TYR A 575 -6.12 18.30 -1.53
C TYR A 575 -7.54 17.95 -1.08
N ALA A 576 -8.42 17.55 -2.00
CA ALA A 576 -9.77 17.11 -1.65
C ALA A 576 -9.74 15.85 -0.76
N PHE A 577 -8.88 14.88 -1.08
CA PHE A 577 -8.68 13.68 -0.29
C PHE A 577 -8.11 14.00 1.11
N PHE A 578 -7.13 14.91 1.18
CA PHE A 578 -6.59 15.40 2.46
C PHE A 578 -7.67 16.07 3.29
N ALA A 579 -8.43 17.01 2.70
CA ALA A 579 -9.50 17.70 3.41
C ALA A 579 -10.57 16.73 3.94
N LEU A 580 -10.95 15.72 3.14
CA LEU A 580 -11.91 14.69 3.53
C LEU A 580 -11.38 13.85 4.71
N THR A 581 -10.18 13.31 4.58
CA THR A 581 -9.58 12.43 5.62
C THR A 581 -9.29 13.21 6.91
N LEU A 582 -8.80 14.45 6.78
CA LEU A 582 -8.62 15.35 7.91
C LEU A 582 -9.97 15.69 8.56
N GLY A 583 -10.99 16.04 7.79
CA GLY A 583 -12.33 16.34 8.30
C GLY A 583 -12.91 15.18 9.11
N VAL A 584 -12.80 13.96 8.61
CA VAL A 584 -13.22 12.75 9.34
C VAL A 584 -12.41 12.57 10.63
N ALA A 585 -11.09 12.76 10.57
CA ALA A 585 -10.23 12.64 11.77
C ALA A 585 -10.57 13.71 12.82
N LEU A 586 -10.82 14.96 12.41
CA LEU A 586 -11.20 16.05 13.28
C LEU A 586 -12.56 15.80 13.94
N LEU A 587 -13.56 15.33 13.20
CA LEU A 587 -14.88 14.96 13.71
C LEU A 587 -14.78 13.85 14.78
N LEU A 588 -13.95 12.85 14.53
CA LEU A 588 -13.73 11.74 15.47
C LEU A 588 -12.76 12.08 16.60
N ALA A 589 -12.04 13.21 16.52
CA ALA A 589 -11.21 13.74 17.60
C ALA A 589 -12.03 14.50 18.67
N LEU A 590 -13.24 14.92 18.34
CA LEU A 590 -14.18 15.53 19.29
C LEU A 590 -14.47 14.58 20.46
N PRO A 591 -14.95 15.09 21.60
CA PRO A 591 -15.37 14.26 22.71
C PRO A 591 -16.39 13.21 22.27
N LEU A 592 -16.10 11.94 22.56
CA LEU A 592 -16.93 10.81 22.20
C LEU A 592 -17.56 10.19 23.45
N HIS A 593 -18.82 9.77 23.35
CA HIS A 593 -19.50 8.99 24.38
C HIS A 593 -19.42 7.49 24.04
N ARG A 594 -19.19 6.65 25.04
CA ARG A 594 -19.19 5.21 24.84
C ARG A 594 -20.63 4.71 24.68
N ARG A 595 -20.86 3.88 23.70
CA ARG A 595 -22.13 3.19 23.50
C ARG A 595 -22.17 1.91 24.34
N HIS A 596 -23.16 1.80 25.26
CA HIS A 596 -23.43 0.55 25.95
C HIS A 596 -24.28 -0.38 25.10
N PRO A 597 -24.20 -1.74 25.30
CA PRO A 597 -25.06 -2.70 24.62
C PRO A 597 -26.56 -2.39 24.80
N ASP A 598 -26.93 -1.80 25.91
CA ASP A 598 -28.31 -1.44 26.28
C ASP A 598 -28.81 -0.14 25.63
N GLY A 599 -28.06 0.43 24.70
CA GLY A 599 -28.42 1.67 24.01
C GLY A 599 -28.09 2.95 24.77
N ASN A 600 -27.73 2.88 26.05
CA ASN A 600 -27.35 4.03 26.88
C ASN A 600 -25.95 4.54 26.50
N THR A 601 -25.75 5.85 26.57
CA THR A 601 -24.45 6.49 26.34
C THR A 601 -23.92 7.07 27.64
N GLU A 602 -22.71 6.69 28.05
CA GLU A 602 -22.01 7.34 29.17
C GLU A 602 -20.97 8.34 28.65
N PRO A 603 -20.92 9.56 29.24
CA PRO A 603 -19.87 10.51 28.94
C PRO A 603 -18.51 9.92 29.39
N VAL A 604 -17.56 9.83 28.46
CA VAL A 604 -16.17 9.53 28.80
C VAL A 604 -15.56 10.84 29.32
N SER A 605 -15.55 11.03 30.65
CA SER A 605 -14.99 12.25 31.27
C SER A 605 -13.48 12.32 31.01
N ALA A 606 -13.05 13.42 30.38
CA ALA A 606 -11.63 13.69 30.12
C ALA A 606 -10.83 13.96 31.42
N ASP A 607 -11.52 14.25 32.54
CA ASP A 607 -10.92 14.75 33.79
C ASP A 607 -10.74 13.69 34.88
N GLN A 608 -11.23 12.46 34.69
CA GLN A 608 -10.96 11.42 35.66
C GLN A 608 -9.57 10.86 35.42
N SER A 609 -8.63 11.19 36.31
CA SER A 609 -7.38 10.41 36.42
C SER A 609 -7.79 8.94 36.60
N PRO A 610 -7.38 8.03 35.67
CA PRO A 610 -7.88 6.67 35.66
C PRO A 610 -7.41 5.94 36.94
N SER A 611 -8.33 5.80 37.89
CA SER A 611 -8.07 5.16 39.18
C SER A 611 -7.87 3.66 39.08
N THR A 612 -8.25 3.04 37.96
CA THR A 612 -8.09 1.61 37.73
C THR A 612 -7.59 1.31 36.30
N ARG A 613 -6.81 0.23 36.13
CA ARG A 613 -6.35 -0.27 34.82
C ARG A 613 -7.49 -0.63 33.86
N LEU A 614 -8.70 -0.89 34.37
CA LEU A 614 -9.90 -1.19 33.56
C LEU A 614 -10.44 0.05 32.83
N ASP A 615 -10.37 1.23 33.44
CA ASP A 615 -10.86 2.48 32.81
C ASP A 615 -9.95 2.94 31.67
N GLN A 616 -8.66 2.59 31.73
CA GLN A 616 -7.70 2.93 30.68
C GLN A 616 -7.95 2.23 29.33
N THR A 617 -8.58 1.05 29.31
CA THR A 617 -8.95 0.34 28.08
C THR A 617 -10.23 0.88 27.46
N ARG A 618 -10.95 1.77 28.16
CA ARG A 618 -12.23 2.32 27.72
C ARG A 618 -12.10 3.70 27.04
N SER A 619 -10.92 4.33 27.16
CA SER A 619 -10.67 5.65 26.55
C SER A 619 -10.59 5.58 25.03
N PRO A 620 -11.21 6.51 24.27
CA PRO A 620 -11.07 6.60 22.81
C PRO A 620 -9.71 7.16 22.38
N LEU A 621 -8.97 7.81 23.29
CA LEU A 621 -7.73 8.53 23.01
C LEU A 621 -6.70 7.70 22.20
N PRO A 622 -6.39 6.42 22.55
CA PRO A 622 -5.42 5.66 21.78
C PRO A 622 -5.82 5.43 20.32
N LEU A 623 -7.11 5.24 20.05
CA LEU A 623 -7.63 5.07 18.69
C LEU A 623 -7.67 6.41 17.94
N GLN A 624 -8.05 7.50 18.59
CA GLN A 624 -8.02 8.87 18.03
C GLN A 624 -6.58 9.28 17.69
N PHE A 625 -5.63 9.05 18.59
CA PHE A 625 -4.22 9.28 18.37
C PHE A 625 -3.69 8.47 17.18
N SER A 626 -4.06 7.18 17.10
CA SER A 626 -3.71 6.30 16.00
C SER A 626 -4.30 6.74 14.66
N LEU A 627 -5.52 7.29 14.66
CA LEU A 627 -6.15 7.85 13.46
C LEU A 627 -5.32 9.02 12.87
N PHE A 628 -4.80 9.90 13.73
CA PHE A 628 -3.92 10.99 13.30
C PHE A 628 -2.57 10.50 12.79
N ILE A 629 -2.04 9.39 13.35
CA ILE A 629 -0.83 8.76 12.80
C ILE A 629 -1.08 8.22 11.39
N LEU A 630 -2.21 7.57 11.16
CA LEU A 630 -2.57 7.10 9.82
C LEU A 630 -2.74 8.28 8.85
N LEU A 631 -3.36 9.36 9.31
CA LEU A 631 -3.51 10.58 8.51
C LEU A 631 -2.15 11.18 8.10
N MET A 632 -1.14 11.15 8.99
CA MET A 632 0.22 11.63 8.68
C MET A 632 0.85 10.94 7.48
N VAL A 633 0.55 9.64 7.28
CA VAL A 633 1.13 8.85 6.20
C VAL A 633 0.23 8.83 4.97
N LEU A 634 -1.09 8.81 5.17
CA LEU A 634 -2.08 8.69 4.09
C LEU A 634 -2.24 9.98 3.28
N ALA A 635 -2.19 11.12 3.95
CA ALA A 635 -2.64 12.40 3.41
C ALA A 635 -1.50 13.32 2.96
N VAL A 636 -0.24 13.00 3.28
CA VAL A 636 0.90 13.77 2.76
C VAL A 636 1.11 13.49 1.27
N PRO A 637 1.57 14.47 0.47
CA PRO A 637 1.80 14.27 -0.97
C PRO A 637 2.83 13.18 -1.27
N THR A 638 3.83 13.02 -0.40
CA THR A 638 4.89 12.03 -0.56
C THR A 638 5.15 11.32 0.76
N ALA A 639 4.92 10.01 0.78
CA ALA A 639 5.32 9.12 1.86
C ALA A 639 6.02 7.88 1.29
N TRP A 640 7.27 7.75 1.61
CA TRP A 640 8.09 6.63 1.20
C TRP A 640 7.71 5.35 1.96
N MET A 641 8.10 4.20 1.44
CA MET A 641 7.77 2.91 2.03
C MET A 641 8.08 2.79 3.51
N HIS A 642 9.23 3.32 3.94
CA HIS A 642 9.66 3.26 5.34
C HIS A 642 8.78 4.09 6.29
N TYR A 643 8.03 5.10 5.80
CA TYR A 643 7.07 5.85 6.63
C TYR A 643 5.92 4.95 7.16
N HIS A 644 5.62 3.84 6.46
CA HIS A 644 4.61 2.88 6.91
C HIS A 644 4.98 2.20 8.22
N THR A 645 6.24 2.28 8.68
CA THR A 645 6.67 1.87 10.03
C THR A 645 5.73 2.41 11.11
N LEU A 646 5.20 3.60 10.91
CA LEU A 646 4.29 4.24 11.86
C LEU A 646 2.94 3.51 11.98
N ALA A 647 2.55 2.71 10.99
CA ALA A 647 1.31 1.91 11.01
C ALA A 647 1.35 0.79 12.08
N ILE A 648 2.53 0.43 12.59
CA ILE A 648 2.68 -0.54 13.70
C ILE A 648 1.86 -0.11 14.92
N LEU A 649 1.91 1.16 15.30
CA LEU A 649 1.16 1.65 16.48
C LEU A 649 -0.36 1.60 16.28
N PRO A 650 -0.96 2.10 15.18
CA PRO A 650 -2.37 1.90 14.88
C PRO A 650 -2.83 0.44 14.86
N LEU A 651 -2.05 -0.47 14.25
CA LEU A 651 -2.35 -1.90 14.25
C LEU A 651 -2.37 -2.46 15.67
N ALA A 652 -1.35 -2.12 16.48
CA ALA A 652 -1.28 -2.54 17.87
C ALA A 652 -2.47 -2.00 18.68
N MET A 653 -2.85 -0.73 18.50
CA MET A 653 -3.97 -0.13 19.23
C MET A 653 -5.31 -0.77 18.87
N LEU A 654 -5.56 -1.09 17.61
CA LEU A 654 -6.78 -1.83 17.21
C LEU A 654 -6.88 -3.20 17.89
N LEU A 655 -5.75 -3.90 18.05
CA LEU A 655 -5.71 -5.19 18.74
C LEU A 655 -5.87 -5.07 20.25
N LEU A 656 -5.14 -4.14 20.88
CA LEU A 656 -5.18 -3.91 22.33
C LEU A 656 -6.54 -3.40 22.80
N HIS A 657 -7.27 -2.68 21.95
CA HIS A 657 -8.62 -2.17 22.22
C HIS A 657 -9.74 -3.02 21.57
N SER A 658 -9.42 -4.23 21.09
CA SER A 658 -10.43 -5.15 20.61
C SER A 658 -11.20 -5.77 21.80
N ASP A 659 -12.46 -6.11 21.58
CA ASP A 659 -13.29 -6.87 22.52
C ASP A 659 -12.79 -8.33 22.61
N ASP A 660 -13.23 -9.09 23.62
CA ASP A 660 -12.86 -10.49 23.77
C ASP A 660 -13.39 -11.37 22.62
N GLU A 661 -14.48 -10.95 21.99
CA GLU A 661 -15.02 -11.52 20.77
C GLU A 661 -15.05 -10.47 19.65
N VAL A 662 -14.36 -10.77 18.56
CA VAL A 662 -14.18 -9.87 17.42
C VAL A 662 -14.90 -10.42 16.20
N PRO A 663 -15.71 -9.62 15.46
CA PRO A 663 -16.34 -10.08 14.24
C PRO A 663 -15.32 -10.63 13.24
N LEU A 664 -15.60 -11.81 12.66
CA LEU A 664 -14.69 -12.49 11.74
C LEU A 664 -14.34 -11.60 10.54
N GLY A 665 -15.30 -10.89 9.96
CA GLY A 665 -15.06 -9.99 8.84
C GLY A 665 -14.05 -8.88 9.19
N TRP A 666 -14.14 -8.34 10.41
CA TRP A 666 -13.23 -7.30 10.87
C TRP A 666 -11.77 -7.80 10.98
N ILE A 667 -11.55 -9.00 11.58
CA ILE A 667 -10.19 -9.54 11.70
C ILE A 667 -9.59 -9.92 10.34
N VAL A 668 -10.42 -10.40 9.41
CA VAL A 668 -9.97 -10.69 8.04
C VAL A 668 -9.51 -9.41 7.32
N LEU A 669 -10.27 -8.31 7.46
CA LEU A 669 -9.87 -7.02 6.90
C LEU A 669 -8.61 -6.45 7.58
N LEU A 670 -8.50 -6.60 8.91
CA LEU A 670 -7.29 -6.18 9.65
C LEU A 670 -6.07 -7.00 9.22
N ALA A 671 -6.22 -8.31 9.06
CA ALA A 671 -5.15 -9.18 8.58
C ALA A 671 -4.74 -8.84 7.14
N ALA A 672 -5.69 -8.50 6.28
CA ALA A 672 -5.41 -8.02 4.93
C ALA A 672 -4.66 -6.67 4.94
N ALA A 673 -5.10 -5.70 5.76
CA ALA A 673 -4.40 -4.43 5.92
C ALA A 673 -2.96 -4.63 6.42
N TYR A 674 -2.78 -5.48 7.44
CA TYR A 674 -1.46 -5.84 7.95
C TYR A 674 -0.59 -6.49 6.87
N ALA A 675 -1.10 -7.48 6.13
CA ALA A 675 -0.36 -8.14 5.07
C ALA A 675 0.10 -7.16 3.99
N LEU A 676 -0.79 -6.31 3.50
CA LEU A 676 -0.47 -5.30 2.49
C LEU A 676 0.58 -4.29 2.97
N LEU A 677 0.58 -3.92 4.24
CA LEU A 677 1.50 -2.94 4.81
C LEU A 677 2.84 -3.55 5.21
N ALA A 678 2.83 -4.73 5.84
CA ALA A 678 4.02 -5.36 6.40
C ALA A 678 4.94 -5.94 5.34
N TYR A 679 4.38 -6.35 4.19
CA TYR A 679 5.16 -7.01 3.17
C TYR A 679 6.06 -6.07 2.39
N GLY A 680 7.14 -6.53 2.05
CA GLY A 680 8.16 -6.54 1.09
C GLY A 680 8.53 -5.34 0.29
N ASN A 681 9.48 -5.59 -0.48
CA ASN A 681 10.16 -4.68 -1.36
C ASN A 681 9.41 -4.63 -2.70
N GLN A 682 8.84 -3.47 -3.07
CA GLN A 682 8.25 -3.26 -4.38
C GLN A 682 9.24 -3.50 -5.51
N TRP A 683 10.52 -3.25 -5.29
CA TRP A 683 11.56 -3.45 -6.29
C TRP A 683 11.62 -4.87 -6.84
N SER A 684 11.15 -5.87 -6.09
CA SER A 684 11.04 -7.23 -6.61
C SER A 684 9.91 -7.41 -7.63
N PHE A 685 8.96 -6.47 -7.71
CA PHE A 685 7.93 -6.48 -8.77
C PHE A 685 8.43 -5.90 -10.10
N PHE A 686 9.58 -5.20 -10.11
CA PHE A 686 9.97 -4.26 -11.15
C PHE A 686 11.29 -4.55 -11.84
N ARG A 687 11.78 -5.75 -11.79
CA ARG A 687 12.89 -6.13 -12.66
C ARG A 687 12.39 -6.30 -14.10
N GLY A 688 12.20 -5.20 -14.71
CA GLY A 688 11.64 -4.98 -16.02
C GLY A 688 11.28 -3.51 -16.12
N THR A 689 10.74 -3.05 -17.17
CA THR A 689 10.27 -1.66 -17.33
C THR A 689 9.19 -1.33 -16.29
N VAL A 690 9.48 -0.39 -15.39
CA VAL A 690 8.47 0.19 -14.51
C VAL A 690 7.65 1.17 -15.34
N THR A 691 6.37 0.86 -15.47
CA THR A 691 5.47 1.61 -16.33
C THR A 691 4.36 2.29 -15.54
N GLY A 692 3.79 3.33 -16.07
CA GLY A 692 2.67 4.07 -15.51
C GLY A 692 1.31 3.50 -15.92
N GLY A 693 0.26 4.29 -15.75
CA GLY A 693 -1.08 3.94 -16.16
C GLY A 693 -1.72 2.86 -15.26
N PHE A 694 -2.47 1.93 -15.85
CA PHE A 694 -3.23 0.93 -15.09
C PHE A 694 -2.36 -0.10 -14.33
N ASP A 695 -1.08 -0.26 -14.69
CA ASP A 695 -0.15 -1.16 -14.00
C ASP A 695 0.05 -0.77 -12.54
N VAL A 696 -0.11 0.52 -12.24
CA VAL A 696 0.01 1.06 -10.89
C VAL A 696 -1.03 0.51 -9.92
N LEU A 697 -2.13 -0.06 -10.42
CA LEU A 697 -3.13 -0.71 -9.56
C LEU A 697 -2.52 -1.87 -8.76
N GLY A 698 -1.62 -2.65 -9.37
CA GLY A 698 -0.89 -3.71 -8.68
C GLY A 698 0.17 -3.16 -7.72
N TYR A 699 0.78 -2.05 -8.05
CA TYR A 699 1.93 -1.50 -7.35
C TYR A 699 1.58 -0.67 -6.10
N SER A 700 0.36 -0.17 -6.03
CA SER A 700 -0.10 0.70 -4.95
C SER A 700 -0.68 -0.06 -3.76
N TYR A 701 -0.25 -1.30 -3.54
CA TYR A 701 -0.84 -2.18 -2.52
C TYR A 701 -0.67 -1.66 -1.09
N LYS A 702 0.40 -0.94 -0.78
CA LYS A 702 0.58 -0.33 0.55
C LYS A 702 -0.39 0.83 0.78
N PHE A 703 -0.67 1.62 -0.26
CA PHE A 703 -1.73 2.63 -0.20
C PHE A 703 -3.09 1.99 0.11
N TYR A 704 -3.43 0.87 -0.52
CA TYR A 704 -4.69 0.15 -0.22
C TYR A 704 -4.70 -0.38 1.22
N GLY A 705 -3.59 -0.93 1.69
CA GLY A 705 -3.44 -1.38 3.08
C GLY A 705 -3.63 -0.24 4.09
N LEU A 706 -3.05 0.93 3.80
CA LEU A 706 -3.16 2.12 4.64
C LEU A 706 -4.59 2.68 4.66
N LEU A 707 -5.23 2.76 3.48
CA LEU A 707 -6.62 3.20 3.34
C LEU A 707 -7.58 2.25 4.07
N LEU A 708 -7.37 0.94 3.95
CA LEU A 708 -8.14 -0.07 4.67
C LEU A 708 -7.97 0.06 6.19
N LEU A 709 -6.74 0.24 6.66
CA LEU A 709 -6.46 0.43 8.08
C LEU A 709 -7.09 1.73 8.63
N TYR A 710 -7.04 2.82 7.86
CA TYR A 710 -7.73 4.07 8.19
C TYR A 710 -9.23 3.85 8.29
N GLY A 711 -9.84 3.18 7.31
CA GLY A 711 -11.26 2.86 7.31
C GLY A 711 -11.67 1.97 8.51
N LEU A 712 -10.87 0.97 8.88
CA LEU A 712 -11.09 0.14 10.07
C LEU A 712 -11.02 0.94 11.36
N MET A 713 -10.09 1.90 11.46
CA MET A 713 -9.96 2.80 12.61
C MET A 713 -11.18 3.71 12.74
N VAL A 714 -11.61 4.34 11.63
CA VAL A 714 -12.84 5.15 11.56
C VAL A 714 -14.05 4.32 11.95
N PHE A 715 -14.21 3.13 11.37
CA PHE A 715 -15.31 2.23 11.67
C PHE A 715 -15.33 1.83 13.16
N ARG A 716 -14.16 1.50 13.74
CA ARG A 716 -14.07 1.14 15.17
C ARG A 716 -14.45 2.31 16.07
N LEU A 717 -13.93 3.50 15.81
CA LEU A 717 -14.29 4.71 16.55
C LEU A 717 -15.80 5.00 16.44
N TRP A 718 -16.37 4.90 15.24
CA TRP A 718 -17.79 5.17 15.02
C TRP A 718 -18.72 4.14 15.68
N THR A 719 -18.34 2.87 15.69
CA THR A 719 -19.22 1.79 16.23
C THR A 719 -19.17 1.67 17.75
N VAL A 720 -18.00 1.94 18.36
CA VAL A 720 -17.79 1.81 19.81
C VAL A 720 -18.12 3.11 20.55
N TYR A 721 -17.92 4.24 19.88
CA TYR A 721 -18.14 5.57 20.45
C TYR A 721 -19.12 6.36 19.57
N ARG A 722 -19.91 7.25 20.20
CA ARG A 722 -20.74 8.22 19.49
C ARG A 722 -20.26 9.64 19.75
N PRO A 723 -20.27 10.51 18.73
CA PRO A 723 -20.05 11.93 18.95
C PRO A 723 -21.10 12.52 19.90
N ALA A 724 -20.65 13.35 20.85
CA ALA A 724 -21.52 13.93 21.88
C ALA A 724 -22.71 14.72 21.30
N TRP A 725 -22.52 15.35 20.13
CA TRP A 725 -23.57 16.11 19.46
C TRP A 725 -24.70 15.27 18.86
N LEU A 726 -24.51 13.94 18.68
CA LEU A 726 -25.55 13.02 18.24
C LEU A 726 -26.38 12.46 19.42
N THR A 727 -25.98 12.70 20.67
CA THR A 727 -26.63 12.14 21.85
C THR A 727 -27.53 13.14 22.57
N THR A 728 -27.63 14.39 22.10
CA THR A 728 -28.39 15.47 22.74
C THR A 728 -29.88 15.43 22.45
N ASP A 729 -30.41 14.57 21.60
CA ASP A 729 -31.81 14.55 21.17
C ASP A 729 -32.76 13.69 22.03
N GLU A 730 -32.32 13.05 23.11
CA GLU A 730 -33.20 12.21 23.92
C GLU A 730 -33.53 12.77 25.32
N ARG A 731 -33.57 14.10 25.49
CA ARG A 731 -34.22 14.69 26.66
C ARG A 731 -35.23 15.79 26.28
N PRO A 732 -36.45 15.44 25.84
CA PRO A 732 -37.55 16.39 25.83
C PRO A 732 -38.20 16.46 27.22
N GLY A 733 -37.45 16.78 28.29
CA GLY A 733 -38.00 16.75 29.65
C GLY A 733 -37.58 17.88 30.58
N ARG A 734 -36.55 18.67 30.26
CA ARG A 734 -36.04 19.67 31.19
C ARG A 734 -36.35 21.16 30.88
N LEU A 735 -37.22 21.42 29.92
CA LEU A 735 -37.70 22.78 29.64
C LEU A 735 -39.09 23.05 30.24
N ARG A 736 -39.64 22.18 31.10
CA ARG A 736 -40.94 22.41 31.74
C ARG A 736 -40.90 22.87 33.20
N ASP A 737 -39.77 22.94 33.87
CA ASP A 737 -39.67 23.29 35.29
C ASP A 737 -39.10 24.71 35.55
N LEU A 738 -39.08 25.58 34.54
CA LEU A 738 -39.00 27.02 34.79
C LEU A 738 -40.41 27.59 34.85
N ARG A 739 -41.24 27.10 35.77
CA ARG A 739 -42.38 27.87 36.25
C ARG A 739 -41.89 28.87 37.27
N PHE A 740 -42.00 30.11 36.87
CA PHE A 740 -41.93 31.27 37.74
C PHE A 740 -42.76 31.04 39.00
N GLU A 741 -42.16 30.90 40.15
CA GLU A 741 -42.80 31.25 41.42
C GLU A 741 -42.74 32.76 41.57
N HIS A 742 -43.81 33.40 41.13
CA HIS A 742 -44.17 34.72 41.59
C HIS A 742 -45.06 34.63 42.82
N GLY A 743 -44.62 35.19 43.94
CA GLY A 743 -45.47 35.84 44.87
C GLY A 743 -45.93 35.04 46.10
N LYS A 744 -45.29 35.22 47.25
CA LYS A 744 -45.84 35.95 48.35
C LYS A 744 -44.73 36.20 49.39
#